data_41a2821260f1255064d5ca9a2b0a2dd9
#
_entry.id   41a2821260f1255064d5ca9a2b0a2dd9
#
_cell.length_a   1.000
_cell.length_b   1.000
_cell.length_c   1.000
_cell.angle_alpha   90.00
_cell.angle_beta   90.00
_cell.angle_gamma   90.00
#
_symmetry.space_group_name_H-M   'P 1'
#
loop_
_entity.id
_entity.type
_entity.pdbx_description
1 polymer ?
#
loop_
_entity_poly.entity_id
_entity_poly.type
_entity_poly.pdbx_seq_one_letter_code
_entity_poly.pdbx_strand_id
1 'polypeptide(L)'
;MTNRLRFGGPMTLTEAALLKRGQNRGQSVARDDAFGRVRKFVHGDAIDKKSSSRFARPRDNLLTKRQASFGSRRNDGRRAALGAYPLAVPQQFHDVRSPYVQIACRMDLFSQAHSLGILTEFYDGQGQRRVTDEAALKIIVEAFPRPTPHRLLNDAVVIRAGQPARSRLNEAAQLPVRWTIKRGDVEAASGETQDGLLEWPADLAVGSYRVQLTDASSCREDLPLLVAPSQAFSGDFDRVWLLAVQLYGIRSRRNWGMGDFTDLAHLIELCAKLGADGVGLNPLHALFDDRSGDFSPYAPNSRLFLNALYVDVEQAPGFRNGPDSKTLEALRQSELVDYKGVAALKWPALRAAFDRFLAAPDSADAAEFKAYRAERGDLLARFTCFEVLRHRFQQPWWEWPEEWRQPDAARCAALLNGPDRREADFVAYVQWLAERQLRHCKDLAHRLGMKVGLYLDVAVGVQSDGFDAWNEQGAISRTLSVGAPPDPLNTVGQNWGLAGFNAPGLELKNFEPFREMVRASMRHAGAIRLDHVLGLKRLYLVPHGFPAKQGAYVQMPFEALLAATAIESVANQCVVIGEDLGTVPEGFREQMADWGLWSYKVMIFERDDNGRFRDVDYYPPNALVTLNTHDLSTYAGWRSFGDLRTKRGLGIDPGESDEDRWRALGYWDEVLRDNGIAANDVHSAIRFLSRTRSRLLAISLEDLLEVVDQPNIPGTIDEHPNWRRKMPVAIEDIAATAGIDALKSATAERISAARV
;
A
#
# COMPACT_ATOMS: atom_id res chain seq x y z
N MET A 1 -1.31 52.90 21.53
CA MET A 1 -0.63 52.56 22.79
C MET A 1 -0.38 51.09 22.83
N THR A 2 0.86 50.78 22.71
CA THR A 2 1.55 49.48 22.64
C THR A 2 1.36 48.67 23.91
N ASN A 3 1.09 47.36 23.75
CA ASN A 3 1.63 46.36 24.67
C ASN A 3 1.88 45.04 23.92
N ARG A 4 3.17 44.72 23.74
CA ARG A 4 3.68 43.45 23.30
C ARG A 4 3.69 42.47 24.46
N LEU A 5 3.06 41.34 24.33
CA LEU A 5 3.35 40.14 25.15
C LEU A 5 4.07 39.11 24.29
N ARG A 6 5.29 38.77 24.70
CA ARG A 6 6.11 37.73 24.15
C ARG A 6 5.54 36.38 24.60
N PHE A 7 5.32 35.47 23.66
CA PHE A 7 5.10 34.06 23.95
C PHE A 7 6.45 33.35 24.04
N GLY A 8 6.64 32.62 25.14
CA GLY A 8 7.76 31.70 25.33
C GLY A 8 7.51 30.42 24.52
N GLY A 9 8.59 29.85 23.96
CA GLY A 9 8.57 28.65 23.16
C GLY A 9 8.28 27.39 23.99
N PRO A 10 8.00 26.27 23.31
CA PRO A 10 7.62 25.00 23.96
C PRO A 10 8.80 24.33 24.66
N MET A 11 8.55 23.90 25.89
CA MET A 11 9.46 23.04 26.69
C MET A 11 9.56 21.64 26.07
N THR A 12 10.77 21.14 25.95
CA THR A 12 11.04 19.77 25.50
C THR A 12 10.87 18.78 26.65
N LEU A 13 10.42 17.57 26.32
CA LEU A 13 10.15 16.43 27.22
C LEU A 13 11.33 15.96 28.10
N THR A 14 12.49 16.63 28.06
CA THR A 14 13.69 16.23 28.82
C THR A 14 13.76 16.84 30.22
N GLU A 15 12.94 17.80 30.58
CA GLU A 15 12.99 18.45 31.90
C GLU A 15 12.07 17.83 32.95
N ALA A 16 11.14 16.97 32.57
CA ALA A 16 10.22 16.31 33.49
C ALA A 16 10.82 15.09 34.23
N ALA A 17 12.00 14.61 33.84
CA ALA A 17 12.62 13.42 34.42
C ALA A 17 13.56 13.70 35.61
N LEU A 18 13.82 14.94 35.97
CA LEU A 18 14.79 15.30 37.03
C LEU A 18 14.20 15.77 38.36
N LEU A 19 12.86 15.80 38.50
CA LEU A 19 12.21 16.28 39.74
C LEU A 19 11.57 15.18 40.61
N LYS A 20 11.83 13.90 40.38
CA LYS A 20 11.33 12.77 41.21
C LYS A 20 12.42 12.03 41.94
N ARG A 21 13.39 12.71 42.57
CA ARG A 21 14.22 12.13 43.64
C ARG A 21 14.31 13.11 44.82
N GLY A 22 13.44 12.90 45.76
CA GLY A 22 13.56 13.55 47.08
C GLY A 22 12.23 13.78 47.73
N GLN A 23 11.69 12.80 48.43
CA GLN A 23 11.09 12.91 49.74
C GLN A 23 10.32 11.62 50.08
N ASN A 24 11.04 10.71 50.72
CA ASN A 24 10.41 9.70 51.56
C ASN A 24 10.66 10.08 53.00
N ARG A 25 9.61 10.28 53.78
CA ARG A 25 9.51 9.92 55.21
C ARG A 25 8.19 10.34 55.81
N GLY A 26 7.44 9.34 56.28
CA GLY A 26 6.73 9.47 57.56
C GLY A 26 5.24 9.54 57.54
N GLN A 27 4.66 8.47 57.91
CA GLN A 27 3.70 8.22 59.00
C GLN A 27 2.38 7.58 58.60
N SER A 28 2.26 6.38 59.18
CA SER A 28 1.09 5.55 59.35
C SER A 28 -0.02 6.24 60.13
N VAL A 29 -1.30 5.99 59.84
CA VAL A 29 -2.37 5.67 60.81
C VAL A 29 -3.49 4.94 60.10
N ALA A 30 -3.94 3.88 60.82
CA ALA A 30 -4.95 2.89 60.46
C ALA A 30 -6.41 3.37 60.58
N ARG A 31 -7.27 2.56 59.96
CA ARG A 31 -8.58 2.01 60.39
C ARG A 31 -9.59 2.01 59.26
N ASP A 32 -10.17 1.00 58.97
CA ASP A 32 -10.99 -0.14 59.42
C ASP A 32 -12.29 -0.19 58.61
N ASP A 33 -12.53 -1.44 58.17
CA ASP A 33 -13.81 -2.15 58.05
C ASP A 33 -14.98 -1.66 57.19
N ALA A 34 -15.37 -2.49 56.20
CA ALA A 34 -16.62 -3.28 56.23
C ALA A 34 -16.82 -4.12 54.97
N PHE A 35 -16.71 -5.41 55.13
CA PHE A 35 -17.63 -6.53 54.86
C PHE A 35 -18.59 -6.51 53.68
N GLY A 36 -18.51 -7.60 52.89
CA GLY A 36 -19.64 -8.09 52.07
C GLY A 36 -19.31 -9.35 51.26
N ARG A 37 -19.31 -10.48 51.92
CA ARG A 37 -19.49 -11.85 51.48
C ARG A 37 -20.19 -12.05 50.11
N VAL A 38 -19.77 -13.08 49.33
CA VAL A 38 -20.57 -14.26 48.97
C VAL A 38 -19.69 -15.36 48.36
N ARG A 39 -19.56 -16.42 49.06
CA ARG A 39 -19.74 -17.87 48.87
C ARG A 39 -19.13 -18.55 47.64
N LYS A 40 -18.21 -19.45 48.04
CA LYS A 40 -17.73 -20.69 47.40
C LYS A 40 -18.86 -21.64 47.05
N PHE A 41 -18.70 -22.40 45.99
CA PHE A 41 -19.06 -23.81 45.92
C PHE A 41 -17.88 -24.61 45.39
N VAL A 42 -17.44 -25.55 46.24
CA VAL A 42 -16.49 -26.64 46.01
C VAL A 42 -17.31 -27.91 46.09
N HIS A 43 -17.04 -28.86 45.20
CA HIS A 43 -17.01 -30.30 45.39
C HIS A 43 -16.67 -30.91 44.04
N GLY A 44 -15.65 -31.64 43.85
CA GLY A 44 -15.06 -32.80 44.56
C GLY A 44 -15.51 -34.05 43.81
N ASP A 45 -14.64 -34.73 43.16
CA ASP A 45 -14.11 -36.01 43.61
C ASP A 45 -13.13 -36.61 42.59
N ALA A 46 -12.06 -37.15 43.20
CA ALA A 46 -11.00 -37.91 42.57
C ALA A 46 -11.35 -39.41 42.54
N ILE A 47 -10.80 -40.16 41.60
CA ILE A 47 -10.41 -41.59 41.67
C ILE A 47 -9.44 -41.79 40.49
N ASP A 48 -8.23 -41.98 40.72
CA ASP A 48 -7.27 -42.96 41.16
C ASP A 48 -6.88 -44.04 40.15
N LYS A 49 -5.60 -44.04 39.80
CA LYS A 49 -4.59 -45.10 39.64
C LYS A 49 -4.61 -46.08 38.45
N LYS A 50 -3.39 -46.04 37.88
CA LYS A 50 -2.48 -47.15 37.50
C LYS A 50 -2.62 -47.80 36.13
N SER A 51 -1.57 -47.63 35.32
CA SER A 51 -0.45 -48.60 35.07
C SER A 51 0.48 -48.05 33.99
N SER A 52 1.67 -47.75 34.28
CA SER A 52 3.00 -48.34 34.05
C SER A 52 3.18 -49.18 32.80
N SER A 53 4.06 -48.73 31.89
CA SER A 53 5.26 -49.40 31.31
C SER A 53 5.87 -48.45 30.31
N ARG A 54 7.04 -47.91 30.57
CA ARG A 54 8.43 -48.37 30.30
C ARG A 54 8.62 -48.81 28.81
N PHE A 55 9.42 -48.01 28.11
CA PHE A 55 10.67 -48.36 27.43
C PHE A 55 11.12 -47.12 26.65
N ALA A 56 12.17 -46.50 27.08
CA ALA A 56 13.59 -46.67 26.80
C ALA A 56 14.06 -45.85 25.60
N ARG A 57 14.85 -44.80 25.95
CA ARG A 57 15.82 -44.20 25.00
C ARG A 57 16.93 -45.19 24.74
N PRO A 58 17.61 -45.11 23.63
CA PRO A 58 19.05 -45.17 23.65
C PRO A 58 19.74 -43.92 23.05
N ARG A 59 20.89 -43.76 23.63
CA ARG A 59 21.92 -42.75 23.44
C ARG A 59 22.66 -42.91 22.11
N ASP A 60 23.23 -41.77 21.70
CA ASP A 60 24.56 -41.52 21.14
C ASP A 60 25.32 -42.60 20.37
N ASN A 61 25.78 -42.24 19.19
CA ASN A 61 27.16 -42.44 18.68
C ASN A 61 27.31 -41.61 17.39
N LEU A 62 28.11 -40.58 17.37
CA LEU A 62 29.55 -40.44 17.19
C LEU A 62 30.10 -40.97 15.85
N LEU A 63 30.54 -39.99 15.05
CA LEU A 63 31.72 -39.97 14.18
C LEU A 63 31.80 -40.98 13.03
N THR A 64 31.93 -40.47 11.82
CA THR A 64 33.18 -40.60 11.08
C THR A 64 33.29 -39.67 9.88
N LYS A 65 34.36 -38.91 9.90
CA LYS A 65 34.99 -38.27 8.73
C LYS A 65 35.33 -39.28 7.65
N ARG A 66 35.11 -38.99 6.41
CA ARG A 66 35.96 -39.43 5.33
C ARG A 66 36.27 -38.29 4.38
N GLN A 67 37.47 -37.77 4.54
CA GLN A 67 38.24 -37.15 3.47
C GLN A 67 38.62 -38.24 2.46
N ALA A 68 38.50 -37.95 1.21
CA ALA A 68 39.17 -38.66 0.13
C ALA A 68 39.85 -37.64 -0.74
N SER A 69 41.12 -37.46 -0.50
CA SER A 69 42.12 -36.90 -1.40
C SER A 69 42.54 -37.99 -2.38
N PHE A 70 42.65 -37.71 -3.63
CA PHE A 70 43.51 -38.34 -4.65
C PHE A 70 43.42 -37.43 -5.86
N GLY A 71 44.43 -36.90 -6.45
CA GLY A 71 45.79 -37.41 -6.64
C GLY A 71 46.21 -36.89 -7.99
N SER A 72 47.29 -36.15 -8.00
CA SER A 72 47.95 -35.60 -9.19
C SER A 72 48.37 -36.71 -10.18
N ARG A 73 48.14 -36.51 -11.46
CA ARG A 73 49.02 -37.04 -12.48
C ARG A 73 49.34 -35.98 -13.53
N ARG A 74 50.65 -35.67 -13.55
CA ARG A 74 51.33 -35.05 -14.69
C ARG A 74 51.41 -36.08 -15.81
N ASN A 75 51.27 -35.63 -17.06
CA ASN A 75 52.17 -35.94 -18.19
C ASN A 75 51.83 -35.04 -19.36
N ASP A 76 52.78 -34.18 -19.66
CA ASP A 76 53.66 -34.16 -20.83
C ASP A 76 53.02 -34.08 -22.23
N GLY A 77 53.21 -32.91 -22.82
CA GLY A 77 53.96 -32.73 -24.03
C GLY A 77 53.23 -32.96 -25.35
N ARG A 78 52.90 -31.87 -26.02
CA ARG A 78 53.41 -31.63 -27.37
C ARG A 78 53.02 -30.23 -27.88
N ARG A 79 54.05 -29.47 -28.20
CA ARG A 79 53.97 -28.22 -28.94
C ARG A 79 53.50 -28.51 -30.39
N ALA A 80 52.62 -27.66 -30.89
CA ALA A 80 52.52 -27.31 -32.29
C ALA A 80 52.25 -25.85 -32.42
N ALA A 81 53.24 -25.14 -32.89
CA ALA A 81 53.18 -23.73 -33.31
C ALA A 81 52.59 -23.67 -34.72
N LEU A 82 51.77 -22.66 -34.97
CA LEU A 82 51.48 -22.00 -36.28
C LEU A 82 50.38 -20.98 -35.93
N GLY A 83 50.48 -19.71 -36.11
CA GLY A 83 51.06 -18.84 -37.06
C GLY A 83 50.37 -17.50 -36.83
N ALA A 84 51.09 -16.50 -36.37
CA ALA A 84 50.59 -15.13 -36.24
C ALA A 84 50.44 -14.48 -37.63
N TYR A 85 49.24 -13.97 -37.91
CA TYR A 85 49.05 -12.97 -38.94
C TYR A 85 48.65 -11.66 -38.29
N PRO A 86 49.35 -10.55 -38.56
CA PRO A 86 48.97 -9.24 -38.06
C PRO A 86 47.93 -8.64 -38.99
N LEU A 87 46.74 -8.35 -38.48
CA LEU A 87 45.79 -7.44 -39.12
C LEU A 87 46.19 -6.03 -38.79
N ALA A 88 46.64 -5.31 -39.82
CA ALA A 88 46.94 -3.90 -39.78
C ALA A 88 45.70 -3.04 -39.45
N VAL A 89 45.79 -2.25 -38.42
CA VAL A 89 44.88 -1.17 -38.11
C VAL A 89 45.24 0.05 -38.95
N PRO A 90 44.34 0.64 -39.72
CA PRO A 90 44.64 1.96 -40.32
C PRO A 90 44.55 3.04 -39.22
N GLN A 91 45.69 3.57 -38.84
CA GLN A 91 45.75 4.88 -38.19
C GLN A 91 45.36 5.92 -39.23
N GLN A 92 44.30 6.68 -38.96
CA GLN A 92 44.19 8.13 -39.25
C GLN A 92 42.71 8.54 -39.09
N PHE A 93 42.30 8.90 -37.87
CA PHE A 93 41.34 9.97 -37.68
C PHE A 93 41.96 10.97 -36.71
N HIS A 94 42.25 12.15 -37.23
CA HIS A 94 42.71 13.28 -36.47
C HIS A 94 41.73 13.65 -35.37
N ASP A 95 42.24 13.58 -34.18
CA ASP A 95 41.64 13.99 -32.89
C ASP A 95 41.45 15.51 -32.93
N VAL A 96 40.23 15.96 -33.27
CA VAL A 96 39.80 17.33 -32.99
C VAL A 96 39.10 17.28 -31.63
N ARG A 97 39.92 17.20 -30.60
CA ARG A 97 39.44 17.41 -29.23
C ARG A 97 39.08 18.87 -29.07
N SER A 98 37.78 19.14 -29.08
CA SER A 98 37.23 20.39 -28.57
C SER A 98 37.68 20.56 -27.10
N PRO A 99 38.25 21.72 -26.71
CA PRO A 99 38.70 21.93 -25.33
C PRO A 99 37.59 22.12 -24.30
N TYR A 100 36.32 21.86 -24.67
CA TYR A 100 35.15 22.03 -23.80
C TYR A 100 34.64 20.73 -23.13
N VAL A 101 35.35 19.61 -23.25
CA VAL A 101 34.85 18.30 -22.71
C VAL A 101 35.53 17.90 -21.39
N GLN A 102 36.28 18.73 -20.71
CA GLN A 102 37.01 18.33 -19.50
C GLN A 102 36.84 19.23 -18.28
N ILE A 103 35.69 19.86 -18.08
CA ILE A 103 35.30 20.36 -16.76
C ILE A 103 33.88 19.83 -16.43
N ALA A 104 33.70 18.55 -16.46
CA ALA A 104 32.70 17.94 -15.61
C ALA A 104 33.31 17.86 -14.19
N CYS A 105 33.10 18.87 -13.37
CA CYS A 105 33.28 18.76 -11.94
C CYS A 105 32.54 17.47 -11.51
N ARG A 106 33.28 16.44 -11.08
CA ARG A 106 32.67 15.30 -10.40
C ARG A 106 32.07 15.88 -9.13
N MET A 107 30.73 16.08 -9.13
CA MET A 107 30.01 16.37 -7.90
C MET A 107 30.36 15.25 -6.89
N ASP A 108 30.66 15.63 -5.65
CA ASP A 108 30.84 14.66 -4.59
C ASP A 108 29.51 13.92 -4.33
N LEU A 109 29.54 12.81 -3.61
CA LEU A 109 28.38 11.97 -3.36
C LEU A 109 27.24 12.75 -2.68
N PHE A 110 27.55 13.65 -1.76
CA PHE A 110 26.54 14.44 -1.04
C PHE A 110 25.85 15.45 -1.96
N SER A 111 26.60 16.12 -2.84
CA SER A 111 26.05 17.01 -3.85
C SER A 111 25.16 16.28 -4.86
N GLN A 112 25.55 15.06 -5.26
CA GLN A 112 24.71 14.19 -6.10
C GLN A 112 23.43 13.79 -5.37
N ALA A 113 23.52 13.36 -4.12
CA ALA A 113 22.38 13.02 -3.30
C ALA A 113 21.40 14.19 -3.17
N HIS A 114 21.93 15.38 -2.88
CA HIS A 114 21.10 16.57 -2.73
C HIS A 114 20.37 16.94 -4.04
N SER A 115 21.04 16.83 -5.19
CA SER A 115 20.43 17.09 -6.52
C SER A 115 19.32 16.09 -6.88
N LEU A 116 19.29 14.92 -6.23
CA LEU A 116 18.26 13.89 -6.36
C LEU A 116 17.18 13.96 -5.27
N GLY A 117 17.20 15.00 -4.42
CA GLY A 117 16.27 15.15 -3.31
C GLY A 117 16.48 14.14 -2.17
N ILE A 118 17.65 13.49 -2.11
CA ILE A 118 17.95 12.52 -1.04
C ILE A 118 18.43 13.30 0.20
N LEU A 119 17.75 13.09 1.33
CA LEU A 119 18.10 13.73 2.58
C LEU A 119 19.31 13.01 3.20
N THR A 120 20.43 13.68 3.29
CA THR A 120 21.66 13.16 3.90
C THR A 120 21.59 13.13 5.43
N GLU A 121 20.63 13.87 6.00
CA GLU A 121 20.31 13.84 7.42
C GLU A 121 18.80 14.11 7.65
N PHE A 122 18.26 13.54 8.71
CA PHE A 122 16.85 13.69 9.09
C PHE A 122 16.66 13.42 10.57
N TYR A 123 15.50 13.77 11.11
CA TYR A 123 15.06 13.34 12.44
C TYR A 123 14.12 12.13 12.29
N ASP A 124 14.39 11.05 13.04
CA ASP A 124 13.53 9.87 13.07
C ASP A 124 12.29 10.09 13.93
N GLY A 125 11.40 9.08 14.00
CA GLY A 125 10.17 9.13 14.80
C GLY A 125 10.39 9.24 16.31
N GLN A 126 11.61 9.01 16.79
CA GLN A 126 12.02 9.21 18.19
C GLN A 126 12.62 10.61 18.44
N GLY A 127 12.67 11.47 17.41
CA GLY A 127 13.27 12.81 17.48
C GLY A 127 14.80 12.78 17.46
N GLN A 128 15.45 11.66 17.13
CA GLN A 128 16.92 11.55 17.05
C GLN A 128 17.39 11.98 15.65
N ARG A 129 18.42 12.82 15.61
CA ARG A 129 19.10 13.18 14.36
C ARG A 129 19.83 11.95 13.81
N ARG A 130 19.53 11.58 12.58
CA ARG A 130 20.16 10.52 11.82
C ARG A 130 20.94 11.12 10.65
N VAL A 131 22.13 10.60 10.43
CA VAL A 131 22.94 10.87 9.23
C VAL A 131 22.90 9.61 8.39
N THR A 132 22.60 9.77 7.10
CA THR A 132 22.54 8.62 6.19
C THR A 132 23.92 7.99 6.03
N ASP A 133 23.98 6.68 6.13
CA ASP A 133 25.20 5.90 5.93
C ASP A 133 25.73 6.10 4.51
N GLU A 134 27.05 6.37 4.34
CA GLU A 134 27.65 6.68 3.05
C GLU A 134 27.54 5.52 2.04
N ALA A 135 27.64 4.27 2.49
CA ALA A 135 27.49 3.11 1.62
C ALA A 135 26.03 2.96 1.15
N ALA A 136 25.07 3.18 2.05
CA ALA A 136 23.66 3.22 1.70
C ALA A 136 23.35 4.37 0.74
N LEU A 137 23.87 5.58 1.02
CA LEU A 137 23.69 6.76 0.19
C LEU A 137 24.19 6.54 -1.25
N LYS A 138 25.35 5.91 -1.40
CA LYS A 138 25.91 5.57 -2.72
C LYS A 138 24.98 4.67 -3.52
N ILE A 139 24.43 3.62 -2.90
CA ILE A 139 23.49 2.69 -3.56
C ILE A 139 22.20 3.42 -3.96
N ILE A 140 21.67 4.30 -3.08
CA ILE A 140 20.45 5.06 -3.38
C ILE A 140 20.69 6.01 -4.56
N VAL A 141 21.82 6.74 -4.58
CA VAL A 141 22.19 7.63 -5.68
C VAL A 141 22.34 6.86 -7.01
N GLU A 142 22.98 5.69 -6.98
CA GLU A 142 23.20 4.86 -8.17
C GLU A 142 21.89 4.21 -8.69
N ALA A 143 20.88 4.06 -7.84
CA ALA A 143 19.58 3.47 -8.20
C ALA A 143 18.67 4.43 -8.98
N PHE A 144 18.98 5.73 -9.00
CA PHE A 144 18.14 6.73 -9.65
C PHE A 144 18.68 7.13 -11.01
N PRO A 145 17.82 7.49 -11.98
CA PRO A 145 18.23 8.14 -13.21
C PRO A 145 19.01 9.41 -12.91
N ARG A 146 20.08 9.65 -13.67
CA ARG A 146 20.88 10.86 -13.48
C ARG A 146 20.06 12.09 -13.85
N PRO A 147 20.03 13.13 -13.00
CA PRO A 147 19.36 14.38 -13.34
C PRO A 147 20.03 15.07 -14.54
N THR A 148 19.24 15.81 -15.29
CA THR A 148 19.75 16.66 -16.38
C THR A 148 20.66 17.73 -15.80
N PRO A 149 21.90 17.93 -16.32
CA PRO A 149 22.90 18.82 -15.71
C PRO A 149 22.52 20.29 -15.68
N HIS A 150 21.68 20.74 -16.59
CA HIS A 150 21.22 22.13 -16.70
C HIS A 150 19.70 22.17 -16.75
N ARG A 151 19.08 22.43 -15.62
CA ARG A 151 17.63 22.63 -15.53
C ARG A 151 17.32 24.13 -15.66
N LEU A 152 16.35 24.45 -16.51
CA LEU A 152 15.76 25.78 -16.63
C LEU A 152 14.67 26.02 -15.60
N LEU A 153 14.00 24.93 -15.18
CA LEU A 153 13.09 24.88 -14.04
C LEU A 153 13.47 23.76 -13.07
N ASN A 154 13.18 23.94 -11.79
CA ASN A 154 13.51 22.92 -10.76
C ASN A 154 12.52 21.76 -10.75
N ASP A 155 11.23 22.05 -10.94
CA ASP A 155 10.14 21.13 -10.72
C ASP A 155 9.24 21.01 -11.96
N ALA A 156 8.45 19.93 -12.01
CA ALA A 156 7.34 19.80 -12.95
C ALA A 156 6.34 20.96 -12.78
N VAL A 157 5.76 21.40 -13.88
CA VAL A 157 4.80 22.51 -13.86
C VAL A 157 3.41 21.98 -13.46
N VAL A 158 2.81 22.61 -12.46
CA VAL A 158 1.43 22.33 -12.03
C VAL A 158 0.57 23.57 -12.19
N ILE A 159 -0.54 23.44 -12.90
CA ILE A 159 -1.53 24.49 -13.11
C ILE A 159 -2.87 24.03 -12.56
N ARG A 160 -3.50 24.80 -11.69
CA ARG A 160 -4.91 24.58 -11.34
C ARG A 160 -5.79 25.20 -12.41
N ALA A 161 -6.66 24.41 -13.03
CA ALA A 161 -7.49 24.83 -14.13
C ALA A 161 -8.29 26.11 -13.80
N GLY A 162 -8.24 27.08 -14.70
CA GLY A 162 -8.89 28.38 -14.53
C GLY A 162 -8.18 29.36 -13.58
N GLN A 163 -7.00 29.01 -13.07
CA GLN A 163 -6.20 29.89 -12.21
C GLN A 163 -4.92 30.35 -12.92
N PRO A 164 -4.50 31.61 -12.76
CA PRO A 164 -3.23 32.07 -13.28
C PRO A 164 -2.09 31.34 -12.57
N ALA A 165 -1.15 30.80 -13.35
CA ALA A 165 0.01 30.11 -12.82
C ALA A 165 1.28 30.73 -13.41
N ARG A 166 2.34 30.78 -12.61
CA ARG A 166 3.62 31.36 -12.95
C ARG A 166 4.75 30.49 -12.42
N SER A 167 5.83 30.40 -13.21
CA SER A 167 7.07 29.75 -12.78
C SER A 167 8.25 30.68 -13.03
N ARG A 168 9.20 30.69 -12.11
CA ARG A 168 10.45 31.44 -12.27
C ARG A 168 11.55 30.51 -12.76
N LEU A 169 12.23 30.92 -13.81
CA LEU A 169 13.40 30.23 -14.33
C LEU A 169 14.57 30.27 -13.35
N ASN A 170 15.40 29.26 -13.42
CA ASN A 170 16.66 29.19 -12.67
C ASN A 170 17.59 30.32 -13.14
N GLU A 171 18.46 30.80 -12.24
CA GLU A 171 19.40 31.93 -12.50
C GLU A 171 20.36 31.61 -13.63
N ALA A 172 20.64 30.34 -13.93
CA ALA A 172 21.51 29.90 -15.01
C ALA A 172 20.87 30.02 -16.41
N ALA A 173 19.57 30.24 -16.51
CA ALA A 173 18.84 30.33 -17.77
C ALA A 173 19.23 31.63 -18.52
N GLN A 174 19.58 31.52 -19.81
CA GLN A 174 19.91 32.67 -20.65
C GLN A 174 18.66 33.18 -21.38
N LEU A 175 18.30 34.43 -21.08
CA LEU A 175 17.13 35.10 -21.69
C LEU A 175 17.38 35.56 -23.12
N PRO A 176 16.40 35.58 -24.00
CA PRO A 176 15.03 35.13 -23.78
C PRO A 176 14.88 33.62 -23.75
N VAL A 177 13.82 33.12 -23.04
CA VAL A 177 13.44 31.71 -23.06
C VAL A 177 12.11 31.55 -23.78
N ARG A 178 12.10 30.71 -24.79
CA ARG A 178 10.90 30.28 -25.52
C ARG A 178 10.36 29.01 -24.92
N TRP A 179 9.04 28.89 -24.85
CA TRP A 179 8.35 27.70 -24.38
C TRP A 179 7.25 27.26 -25.32
N THR A 180 7.03 25.95 -25.37
CA THR A 180 5.95 25.31 -26.13
C THR A 180 5.32 24.22 -25.29
N ILE A 181 4.01 24.28 -25.09
CA ILE A 181 3.21 23.27 -24.38
C ILE A 181 2.58 22.35 -25.41
N LYS A 182 2.72 21.03 -25.20
CA LYS A 182 2.18 19.99 -26.09
C LYS A 182 1.34 18.97 -25.32
N ARG A 183 0.28 18.47 -25.98
CA ARG A 183 -0.48 17.29 -25.55
C ARG A 183 -0.32 16.21 -26.63
N GLY A 184 0.51 15.19 -26.33
CA GLY A 184 1.04 14.31 -27.37
C GLY A 184 1.87 15.13 -28.38
N ASP A 185 1.57 14.97 -29.66
CA ASP A 185 2.26 15.70 -30.74
C ASP A 185 1.60 17.05 -31.09
N VAL A 186 0.49 17.39 -30.43
CA VAL A 186 -0.27 18.63 -30.74
C VAL A 186 0.17 19.76 -29.83
N GLU A 187 0.58 20.89 -30.43
CA GLU A 187 0.85 22.14 -29.72
C GLU A 187 -0.45 22.72 -29.15
N ALA A 188 -0.45 22.98 -27.84
CA ALA A 188 -1.59 23.58 -27.15
C ALA A 188 -1.38 25.09 -26.91
N ALA A 189 -0.15 25.52 -26.67
CA ALA A 189 0.21 26.93 -26.49
C ALA A 189 1.72 27.11 -26.64
N SER A 190 2.16 28.35 -26.93
CA SER A 190 3.56 28.73 -26.97
C SER A 190 3.74 30.20 -26.58
N GLY A 191 4.95 30.56 -26.16
CA GLY A 191 5.28 31.94 -25.79
C GLY A 191 6.77 32.13 -25.52
N GLU A 192 7.10 33.32 -25.04
CA GLU A 192 8.49 33.72 -24.74
C GLU A 192 8.52 34.60 -23.49
N THR A 193 9.56 34.49 -22.67
CA THR A 193 9.82 35.39 -21.53
C THR A 193 11.16 36.11 -21.71
N GLN A 194 11.18 37.41 -21.36
CA GLN A 194 12.34 38.28 -21.38
C GLN A 194 12.90 38.58 -19.98
N ASP A 195 12.16 38.25 -18.91
CA ASP A 195 12.46 38.60 -17.53
C ASP A 195 12.62 37.37 -16.62
N GLY A 196 12.54 36.16 -17.20
CA GLY A 196 12.67 34.90 -16.49
C GLY A 196 11.39 34.49 -15.72
N LEU A 197 10.28 35.17 -15.90
CA LEU A 197 8.99 34.80 -15.37
C LEU A 197 8.14 34.19 -16.49
N LEU A 198 7.84 32.91 -16.37
CA LEU A 198 6.96 32.19 -17.27
C LEU A 198 5.51 32.36 -16.79
N GLU A 199 4.63 32.85 -17.65
CA GLU A 199 3.20 32.95 -17.38
C GLU A 199 2.48 31.85 -18.19
N TRP A 200 1.77 30.98 -17.49
CA TRP A 200 1.12 29.83 -18.10
C TRP A 200 -0.34 30.15 -18.48
N PRO A 201 -0.83 29.64 -19.63
CA PRO A 201 -2.22 29.83 -20.04
C PRO A 201 -3.19 29.23 -19.01
N ALA A 202 -4.21 29.99 -18.61
CA ALA A 202 -5.21 29.56 -17.64
C ALA A 202 -6.35 28.73 -18.26
N ASP A 203 -6.46 28.71 -19.59
CA ASP A 203 -7.53 28.08 -20.37
C ASP A 203 -7.21 26.65 -20.84
N LEU A 204 -6.06 26.11 -20.45
CA LEU A 204 -5.71 24.73 -20.76
C LEU A 204 -6.70 23.76 -20.11
N ALA A 205 -7.15 22.77 -20.87
CA ALA A 205 -8.02 21.72 -20.36
C ALA A 205 -7.31 20.82 -19.35
N VAL A 206 -8.03 20.31 -18.36
CA VAL A 206 -7.50 19.35 -17.39
C VAL A 206 -6.85 18.16 -18.09
N GLY A 207 -5.64 17.82 -17.69
CA GLY A 207 -4.89 16.72 -18.27
C GLY A 207 -3.39 16.83 -18.11
N SER A 208 -2.68 15.94 -18.79
CA SER A 208 -1.23 15.83 -18.78
C SER A 208 -0.68 16.37 -20.10
N TYR A 209 0.34 17.20 -19.98
CA TYR A 209 1.05 17.87 -21.07
C TYR A 209 2.56 17.74 -20.85
N ARG A 210 3.32 18.17 -21.85
CA ARG A 210 4.76 18.44 -21.72
C ARG A 210 5.04 19.88 -22.11
N VAL A 211 5.96 20.53 -21.40
CA VAL A 211 6.46 21.84 -21.78
C VAL A 211 7.91 21.72 -22.23
N GLN A 212 8.22 22.25 -23.40
CA GLN A 212 9.54 22.34 -23.96
C GLN A 212 10.03 23.78 -23.78
N LEU A 213 11.16 23.95 -23.09
CA LEU A 213 11.84 25.22 -22.89
C LEU A 213 13.10 25.28 -23.78
N THR A 214 13.38 26.43 -24.33
CA THR A 214 14.66 26.68 -25.08
C THR A 214 15.15 28.07 -24.74
N ASP A 215 16.34 28.17 -24.14
CA ASP A 215 16.95 29.44 -23.80
C ASP A 215 17.81 30.03 -24.96
N ALA A 216 18.34 31.24 -24.76
CA ALA A 216 19.13 31.92 -25.77
C ALA A 216 20.46 31.20 -26.10
N SER A 217 20.98 30.35 -25.22
CA SER A 217 22.15 29.49 -25.47
C SER A 217 21.81 28.21 -26.24
N SER A 218 20.54 28.02 -26.60
CA SER A 218 19.99 26.77 -27.17
C SER A 218 19.98 25.58 -26.20
N CYS A 219 20.10 25.83 -24.90
CA CYS A 219 19.83 24.83 -23.89
C CYS A 219 18.31 24.46 -23.97
N ARG A 220 18.02 23.16 -24.00
CA ARG A 220 16.64 22.64 -24.10
C ARG A 220 16.33 21.80 -22.90
N GLU A 221 15.13 22.00 -22.37
CA GLU A 221 14.56 21.18 -21.33
C GLU A 221 13.11 20.77 -21.71
N ASP A 222 12.75 19.54 -21.39
CA ASP A 222 11.43 18.98 -21.63
C ASP A 222 10.89 18.44 -20.31
N LEU A 223 9.83 19.06 -19.79
CA LEU A 223 9.29 18.85 -18.46
C LEU A 223 7.82 18.42 -18.49
N PRO A 224 7.35 17.64 -17.50
CA PRO A 224 5.93 17.44 -17.27
C PRO A 224 5.21 18.76 -16.96
N LEU A 225 4.00 18.88 -17.49
CA LEU A 225 3.05 19.92 -17.12
C LEU A 225 1.70 19.28 -16.86
N LEU A 226 1.19 19.44 -15.66
CA LEU A 226 -0.11 18.92 -15.24
C LEU A 226 -1.09 20.07 -15.07
N VAL A 227 -2.22 20.03 -15.80
CA VAL A 227 -3.36 20.89 -15.54
C VAL A 227 -4.37 20.10 -14.73
N ALA A 228 -4.52 20.44 -13.46
CA ALA A 228 -5.34 19.71 -12.51
C ALA A 228 -6.64 20.49 -12.18
N PRO A 229 -7.72 19.80 -11.77
CA PRO A 229 -8.85 20.48 -11.14
C PRO A 229 -8.40 21.18 -9.85
N SER A 230 -9.19 22.13 -9.35
CA SER A 230 -8.83 22.87 -8.12
C SER A 230 -8.68 21.96 -6.92
N GLN A 231 -9.46 20.87 -6.86
CA GLN A 231 -9.43 19.85 -5.80
C GLN A 231 -9.82 18.49 -6.38
N ALA A 232 -9.47 17.42 -5.66
CA ALA A 232 -9.97 16.07 -5.88
C ALA A 232 -11.50 16.02 -5.67
N PHE A 233 -12.14 14.97 -6.17
CA PHE A 233 -13.59 14.76 -6.00
C PHE A 233 -13.96 14.69 -4.52
N SER A 234 -14.88 15.56 -4.11
CA SER A 234 -15.25 15.72 -2.69
C SER A 234 -16.28 14.69 -2.19
N GLY A 235 -16.77 13.81 -3.06
CA GLY A 235 -17.89 12.91 -2.75
C GLY A 235 -19.25 13.62 -2.81
N ASP A 236 -20.26 12.91 -3.29
CA ASP A 236 -21.67 13.35 -3.33
C ASP A 236 -22.46 12.69 -2.18
N PHE A 237 -21.96 12.85 -0.95
CA PHE A 237 -22.60 12.33 0.26
C PHE A 237 -22.21 13.20 1.45
N ASP A 238 -23.00 13.15 2.49
CA ASP A 238 -22.70 13.81 3.78
C ASP A 238 -22.14 12.78 4.77
N ARG A 239 -22.78 12.52 5.88
CA ARG A 239 -22.28 11.61 6.93
C ARG A 239 -22.79 10.19 6.67
N VAL A 240 -21.91 9.33 6.15
CA VAL A 240 -22.20 7.93 5.82
C VAL A 240 -21.28 6.97 6.55
N TRP A 241 -21.63 5.69 6.54
CA TRP A 241 -20.78 4.64 7.09
C TRP A 241 -20.62 3.46 6.11
N LEU A 242 -19.52 2.74 6.25
CA LEU A 242 -19.22 1.53 5.50
C LEU A 242 -18.74 0.41 6.42
N LEU A 243 -18.94 -0.83 5.99
CA LEU A 243 -18.35 -2.00 6.61
C LEU A 243 -17.02 -2.34 5.94
N ALA A 244 -15.93 -2.33 6.71
CA ALA A 244 -14.61 -2.72 6.24
C ALA A 244 -14.37 -4.21 6.52
N VAL A 245 -13.88 -4.95 5.52
CA VAL A 245 -13.67 -6.39 5.63
C VAL A 245 -12.39 -6.83 4.95
N GLN A 246 -11.79 -7.89 5.47
CA GLN A 246 -10.75 -8.63 4.78
C GLN A 246 -11.43 -9.69 3.90
N LEU A 247 -11.58 -9.41 2.58
CA LEU A 247 -12.37 -10.26 1.68
C LEU A 247 -11.89 -11.72 1.70
N TYR A 248 -10.59 -11.96 1.76
CA TYR A 248 -10.03 -13.32 1.84
C TYR A 248 -10.56 -14.12 3.05
N GLY A 249 -10.87 -13.42 4.15
CA GLY A 249 -11.33 -14.03 5.42
C GLY A 249 -12.82 -14.32 5.50
N ILE A 250 -13.61 -13.89 4.51
CA ILE A 250 -15.06 -14.13 4.52
C ILE A 250 -15.38 -15.62 4.41
N ARG A 251 -16.19 -16.11 5.38
CA ARG A 251 -16.80 -17.44 5.30
C ARG A 251 -18.14 -17.37 4.57
N SER A 252 -18.38 -18.33 3.71
CA SER A 252 -19.71 -18.61 3.16
C SER A 252 -19.91 -20.10 2.94
N ARG A 253 -21.19 -20.52 2.83
CA ARG A 253 -21.55 -21.91 2.55
C ARG A 253 -21.22 -22.33 1.12
N ARG A 254 -20.90 -21.35 0.22
CA ARG A 254 -20.66 -21.59 -1.21
C ARG A 254 -19.20 -21.49 -1.65
N ASN A 255 -18.37 -20.62 -1.03
CA ASN A 255 -17.03 -20.35 -1.52
C ASN A 255 -16.08 -21.56 -1.42
N TRP A 256 -14.94 -21.47 -2.07
CA TRP A 256 -13.95 -22.54 -2.13
C TRP A 256 -12.85 -22.40 -1.08
N GLY A 257 -13.24 -21.98 0.14
CA GLY A 257 -12.35 -21.87 1.30
C GLY A 257 -11.68 -20.49 1.48
N MET A 258 -12.04 -19.54 0.62
CA MET A 258 -11.60 -18.14 0.65
C MET A 258 -12.73 -17.29 0.09
N GLY A 259 -12.98 -16.12 0.66
CA GLY A 259 -13.98 -15.18 0.14
C GLY A 259 -13.67 -14.74 -1.29
N ASP A 260 -14.69 -14.60 -2.11
CA ASP A 260 -14.61 -14.25 -3.54
C ASP A 260 -15.55 -13.11 -3.94
N PHE A 261 -15.59 -12.73 -5.21
CA PHE A 261 -16.41 -11.61 -5.67
C PHE A 261 -17.93 -11.88 -5.57
N THR A 262 -18.39 -13.12 -5.57
CA THR A 262 -19.82 -13.42 -5.29
C THR A 262 -20.11 -13.26 -3.80
N ASP A 263 -19.17 -13.61 -2.90
CA ASP A 263 -19.31 -13.29 -1.48
C ASP A 263 -19.34 -11.78 -1.25
N LEU A 264 -18.52 -11.02 -2.01
CA LEU A 264 -18.57 -9.56 -1.97
C LEU A 264 -19.94 -9.03 -2.42
N ALA A 265 -20.54 -9.59 -3.47
CA ALA A 265 -21.88 -9.19 -3.91
C ALA A 265 -22.94 -9.45 -2.80
N HIS A 266 -22.90 -10.60 -2.15
CA HIS A 266 -23.78 -10.89 -1.01
C HIS A 266 -23.55 -9.95 0.19
N LEU A 267 -22.27 -9.59 0.44
CA LEU A 267 -21.93 -8.62 1.48
C LEU A 267 -22.47 -7.22 1.16
N ILE A 268 -22.40 -6.79 -0.10
CA ILE A 268 -22.97 -5.52 -0.56
C ILE A 268 -24.48 -5.49 -0.33
N GLU A 269 -25.19 -6.57 -0.65
CA GLU A 269 -26.63 -6.68 -0.40
C GLU A 269 -26.97 -6.63 1.10
N LEU A 270 -26.18 -7.30 1.94
CA LEU A 270 -26.33 -7.25 3.39
C LEU A 270 -26.09 -5.83 3.91
N CYS A 271 -25.00 -5.19 3.52
CA CYS A 271 -24.63 -3.84 3.94
C CYS A 271 -25.69 -2.81 3.54
N ALA A 272 -26.22 -2.88 2.31
CA ALA A 272 -27.31 -2.02 1.86
C ALA A 272 -28.56 -2.17 2.72
N LYS A 273 -28.95 -3.41 3.07
CA LYS A 273 -30.08 -3.69 3.98
C LYS A 273 -29.84 -3.14 5.40
N LEU A 274 -28.59 -3.05 5.84
CA LEU A 274 -28.21 -2.50 7.14
C LEU A 274 -28.09 -0.96 7.13
N GLY A 275 -28.20 -0.33 5.96
CA GLY A 275 -28.09 1.12 5.79
C GLY A 275 -26.65 1.62 5.68
N ALA A 276 -25.70 0.75 5.35
CA ALA A 276 -24.35 1.15 5.00
C ALA A 276 -24.31 1.71 3.56
N ASP A 277 -23.45 2.68 3.33
CA ASP A 277 -23.27 3.32 2.03
C ASP A 277 -22.05 2.79 1.26
N GLY A 278 -21.36 1.78 1.80
CA GLY A 278 -20.22 1.16 1.14
C GLY A 278 -19.67 -0.08 1.85
N VAL A 279 -18.78 -0.77 1.12
CA VAL A 279 -17.96 -1.88 1.63
C VAL A 279 -16.50 -1.55 1.38
N GLY A 280 -15.70 -1.54 2.46
CA GLY A 280 -14.25 -1.37 2.42
C GLY A 280 -13.53 -2.70 2.31
N LEU A 281 -12.48 -2.77 1.50
CA LEU A 281 -11.75 -4.00 1.21
C LEU A 281 -10.26 -3.83 1.41
N ASN A 282 -9.58 -4.91 1.77
CA ASN A 282 -8.13 -5.01 1.64
C ASN A 282 -7.69 -4.82 0.17
N PRO A 283 -6.40 -4.54 -0.12
CA PRO A 283 -5.92 -4.48 -1.49
C PRO A 283 -6.29 -5.74 -2.29
N LEU A 284 -6.89 -5.54 -3.47
CA LEU A 284 -7.29 -6.61 -4.39
C LEU A 284 -6.28 -6.86 -5.50
N HIS A 285 -5.08 -6.31 -5.36
CA HIS A 285 -4.00 -6.34 -6.33
C HIS A 285 -3.55 -7.75 -6.69
N ALA A 286 -3.04 -7.93 -7.92
CA ALA A 286 -2.52 -9.21 -8.38
C ALA A 286 -1.34 -9.67 -7.53
N LEU A 287 -1.40 -10.92 -7.05
CA LEU A 287 -0.30 -11.62 -6.41
C LEU A 287 0.31 -12.64 -7.39
N PHE A 288 1.45 -13.20 -7.06
CA PHE A 288 2.01 -14.30 -7.82
C PHE A 288 1.17 -15.57 -7.65
N ASP A 289 0.80 -16.20 -8.75
CA ASP A 289 -0.07 -17.38 -8.77
C ASP A 289 0.63 -18.69 -8.38
N ASP A 290 1.95 -18.75 -8.51
CA ASP A 290 2.80 -19.88 -8.17
C ASP A 290 3.47 -19.78 -6.80
N ARG A 291 3.32 -18.65 -6.11
CA ARG A 291 3.86 -18.39 -4.78
C ARG A 291 2.75 -18.30 -3.74
N SER A 292 2.04 -19.39 -3.56
CA SER A 292 0.90 -19.44 -2.62
C SER A 292 1.29 -19.26 -1.14
N GLY A 293 2.58 -19.07 -0.83
CA GLY A 293 3.08 -18.62 0.47
C GLY A 293 3.18 -17.10 0.60
N ASP A 294 3.17 -16.35 -0.52
CA ASP A 294 3.27 -14.89 -0.58
C ASP A 294 1.86 -14.29 -0.70
N PHE A 295 1.09 -14.36 0.37
CA PHE A 295 -0.33 -13.99 0.37
C PHE A 295 -0.64 -12.62 0.98
N SER A 296 0.37 -11.83 1.39
CA SER A 296 0.14 -10.46 1.85
C SER A 296 -0.47 -9.60 0.74
N PRO A 297 -1.65 -9.00 0.95
CA PRO A 297 -2.27 -8.15 -0.06
C PRO A 297 -1.50 -6.85 -0.29
N TYR A 298 -0.58 -6.50 0.63
CA TYR A 298 0.27 -5.31 0.54
C TYR A 298 1.61 -5.55 -0.16
N ALA A 299 1.90 -6.80 -0.57
CA ALA A 299 3.10 -7.15 -1.33
C ALA A 299 2.74 -7.68 -2.74
N PRO A 300 2.10 -6.87 -3.59
CA PRO A 300 1.58 -7.33 -4.87
C PRO A 300 2.68 -7.53 -5.93
N ASN A 301 2.41 -8.44 -6.85
CA ASN A 301 3.06 -8.54 -8.15
C ASN A 301 2.74 -7.29 -9.02
N SER A 302 1.48 -6.86 -9.01
CA SER A 302 1.03 -5.69 -9.76
C SER A 302 -0.14 -5.00 -9.08
N ARG A 303 -0.11 -3.66 -9.01
CA ARG A 303 -1.22 -2.81 -8.57
C ARG A 303 -2.20 -2.49 -9.70
N LEU A 304 -1.87 -2.86 -10.94
CA LEU A 304 -2.64 -2.55 -12.15
C LEU A 304 -3.63 -3.65 -12.53
N PHE A 305 -3.48 -4.83 -11.91
CA PHE A 305 -4.27 -6.03 -12.16
C PHE A 305 -4.80 -6.62 -10.84
N LEU A 306 -5.75 -7.57 -10.94
CA LEU A 306 -6.48 -8.13 -9.82
C LEU A 306 -5.96 -9.51 -9.44
N ASN A 307 -6.05 -9.84 -8.14
CA ASN A 307 -5.75 -11.17 -7.64
C ASN A 307 -6.82 -12.17 -8.11
N ALA A 308 -6.39 -13.11 -8.94
CA ALA A 308 -7.24 -14.13 -9.54
C ALA A 308 -7.92 -15.07 -8.53
N LEU A 309 -7.39 -15.20 -7.32
CA LEU A 309 -7.99 -16.06 -6.29
C LEU A 309 -9.33 -15.51 -5.78
N TYR A 310 -9.64 -14.22 -6.00
CA TYR A 310 -10.96 -13.66 -5.71
C TYR A 310 -12.02 -13.99 -6.77
N VAL A 311 -11.64 -14.58 -7.91
CA VAL A 311 -12.62 -15.01 -8.93
C VAL A 311 -13.49 -16.13 -8.38
N ASP A 312 -14.81 -15.95 -8.47
CA ASP A 312 -15.77 -17.04 -8.35
C ASP A 312 -15.74 -17.89 -9.62
N VAL A 313 -15.14 -19.07 -9.51
CA VAL A 313 -14.95 -19.98 -10.62
C VAL A 313 -16.28 -20.52 -11.18
N GLU A 314 -17.31 -20.64 -10.33
CA GLU A 314 -18.62 -21.15 -10.73
C GLU A 314 -19.36 -20.19 -11.67
N GLN A 315 -19.01 -18.88 -11.63
CA GLN A 315 -19.52 -17.85 -12.53
C GLN A 315 -18.69 -17.71 -13.81
N ALA A 316 -17.63 -18.48 -13.97
CA ALA A 316 -16.78 -18.37 -15.16
C ALA A 316 -17.47 -19.03 -16.39
N PRO A 317 -17.56 -18.33 -17.54
CA PRO A 317 -18.01 -18.95 -18.79
C PRO A 317 -17.22 -20.20 -19.12
N GLY A 318 -17.93 -21.30 -19.37
CA GLY A 318 -17.33 -22.61 -19.56
C GLY A 318 -17.16 -23.45 -18.30
N PHE A 319 -17.43 -22.93 -17.09
CA PHE A 319 -17.49 -23.75 -15.88
C PHE A 319 -18.59 -24.80 -15.97
N ARG A 320 -18.37 -26.03 -15.47
CA ARG A 320 -19.38 -27.09 -15.42
C ARG A 320 -19.39 -27.90 -14.14
N ASN A 321 -18.23 -28.30 -13.63
CA ASN A 321 -18.12 -29.20 -12.48
C ASN A 321 -17.16 -28.64 -11.45
N GLY A 322 -17.62 -28.50 -10.21
CA GLY A 322 -16.80 -28.13 -9.05
C GLY A 322 -15.97 -29.32 -8.53
N PRO A 323 -15.08 -29.05 -7.58
CA PRO A 323 -14.35 -30.09 -6.85
C PRO A 323 -15.32 -30.95 -6.01
N ASP A 324 -14.78 -32.06 -5.48
CA ASP A 324 -15.58 -32.89 -4.60
C ASP A 324 -15.98 -32.16 -3.30
N SER A 325 -17.15 -32.52 -2.77
CA SER A 325 -17.73 -31.86 -1.60
C SER A 325 -16.89 -31.99 -0.34
N LYS A 326 -16.16 -33.10 -0.17
CA LYS A 326 -15.33 -33.34 1.03
C LYS A 326 -14.12 -32.44 1.05
N THR A 327 -13.44 -32.23 -0.08
CA THR A 327 -12.32 -31.30 -0.18
C THR A 327 -12.75 -29.85 0.05
N LEU A 328 -13.90 -29.45 -0.53
CA LEU A 328 -14.47 -28.12 -0.29
C LEU A 328 -14.81 -27.90 1.17
N GLU A 329 -15.44 -28.87 1.81
CA GLU A 329 -15.84 -28.77 3.19
C GLU A 329 -14.62 -28.62 4.11
N ALA A 330 -13.54 -29.37 3.88
CA ALA A 330 -12.30 -29.24 4.63
C ALA A 330 -11.71 -27.83 4.53
N LEU A 331 -11.68 -27.23 3.33
CA LEU A 331 -11.23 -25.86 3.13
C LEU A 331 -12.16 -24.83 3.80
N ARG A 332 -13.48 -25.02 3.75
CA ARG A 332 -14.45 -24.12 4.38
C ARG A 332 -14.35 -24.14 5.91
N GLN A 333 -14.17 -25.31 6.52
CA GLN A 333 -14.10 -25.48 7.97
C GLN A 333 -12.79 -24.99 8.59
N SER A 334 -11.70 -24.92 7.83
CA SER A 334 -10.41 -24.41 8.33
C SER A 334 -10.57 -23.01 8.95
N GLU A 335 -9.96 -22.78 10.10
CA GLU A 335 -9.93 -21.45 10.76
C GLU A 335 -9.10 -20.42 10.00
N LEU A 336 -8.10 -20.88 9.25
CA LEU A 336 -7.24 -20.06 8.42
C LEU A 336 -7.48 -20.36 6.94
N VAL A 337 -7.27 -19.37 6.10
CA VAL A 337 -7.25 -19.56 4.64
C VAL A 337 -6.06 -20.45 4.28
N ASP A 338 -6.34 -21.56 3.64
CA ASP A 338 -5.34 -22.39 2.97
C ASP A 338 -5.22 -21.95 1.50
N TYR A 339 -4.44 -20.89 1.27
CA TYR A 339 -4.23 -20.35 -0.09
C TYR A 339 -3.71 -21.38 -1.06
N LYS A 340 -2.85 -22.30 -0.60
CA LYS A 340 -2.30 -23.37 -1.42
C LYS A 340 -3.37 -24.37 -1.83
N GLY A 341 -4.23 -24.78 -0.88
CA GLY A 341 -5.38 -25.65 -1.14
C GLY A 341 -6.40 -24.99 -2.07
N VAL A 342 -6.71 -23.71 -1.83
CA VAL A 342 -7.61 -22.91 -2.70
C VAL A 342 -7.06 -22.81 -4.12
N ALA A 343 -5.79 -22.44 -4.28
CA ALA A 343 -5.12 -22.34 -5.59
C ALA A 343 -5.12 -23.66 -6.34
N ALA A 344 -4.82 -24.78 -5.63
CA ALA A 344 -4.81 -26.13 -6.21
C ALA A 344 -6.18 -26.55 -6.78
N LEU A 345 -7.28 -25.97 -6.28
CA LEU A 345 -8.63 -26.22 -6.82
C LEU A 345 -9.01 -25.21 -7.90
N LYS A 346 -8.78 -23.91 -7.66
CA LYS A 346 -9.24 -22.85 -8.57
C LYS A 346 -8.52 -22.85 -9.90
N TRP A 347 -7.19 -22.98 -9.93
CA TRP A 347 -6.41 -22.93 -11.18
C TRP A 347 -6.78 -24.04 -12.19
N PRO A 348 -6.87 -25.33 -11.82
CA PRO A 348 -7.31 -26.36 -12.76
C PRO A 348 -8.74 -26.14 -13.25
N ALA A 349 -9.64 -25.68 -12.38
CA ALA A 349 -11.02 -25.42 -12.74
C ALA A 349 -11.17 -24.23 -13.72
N LEU A 350 -10.43 -23.13 -13.49
CA LEU A 350 -10.34 -22.00 -14.42
C LEU A 350 -9.75 -22.42 -15.76
N ARG A 351 -8.73 -23.29 -15.77
CA ARG A 351 -8.13 -23.82 -16.99
C ARG A 351 -9.16 -24.65 -17.78
N ALA A 352 -9.88 -25.54 -17.11
CA ALA A 352 -10.92 -26.34 -17.74
C ALA A 352 -12.12 -25.49 -18.23
N ALA A 353 -12.46 -24.40 -17.52
CA ALA A 353 -13.47 -23.45 -17.98
C ALA A 353 -13.01 -22.71 -19.24
N PHE A 354 -11.76 -22.24 -19.25
CA PHE A 354 -11.15 -21.57 -20.40
C PHE A 354 -11.14 -22.45 -21.66
N ASP A 355 -10.79 -23.74 -21.54
CA ASP A 355 -10.78 -24.66 -22.67
C ASP A 355 -12.17 -24.79 -23.31
N ARG A 356 -13.21 -24.83 -22.50
CA ARG A 356 -14.61 -24.87 -22.98
C ARG A 356 -15.10 -23.52 -23.51
N PHE A 357 -14.64 -22.43 -22.89
CA PHE A 357 -14.92 -21.06 -23.38
C PHE A 357 -14.37 -20.86 -24.79
N LEU A 358 -13.17 -21.32 -25.07
CA LEU A 358 -12.57 -21.26 -26.43
C LEU A 358 -13.35 -22.05 -27.48
N ALA A 359 -14.13 -23.06 -27.09
CA ALA A 359 -14.95 -23.84 -28.00
C ALA A 359 -16.25 -23.11 -28.42
N ALA A 360 -16.54 -21.92 -27.87
CA ALA A 360 -17.72 -21.11 -28.19
C ALA A 360 -17.32 -19.69 -28.64
N PRO A 361 -16.60 -19.52 -29.76
CA PRO A 361 -16.00 -18.25 -30.17
C PRO A 361 -17.03 -17.16 -30.57
N ASP A 362 -18.27 -17.55 -30.89
CA ASP A 362 -19.33 -16.65 -31.29
C ASP A 362 -20.29 -16.30 -30.14
N SER A 363 -19.96 -16.67 -28.91
CA SER A 363 -20.76 -16.35 -27.73
C SER A 363 -20.66 -14.87 -27.36
N ALA A 364 -21.68 -14.37 -26.63
CA ALA A 364 -21.66 -13.02 -26.06
C ALA A 364 -20.45 -12.82 -25.14
N ASP A 365 -20.08 -13.84 -24.35
CA ASP A 365 -18.91 -13.82 -23.48
C ASP A 365 -17.60 -13.68 -24.28
N ALA A 366 -17.49 -14.34 -25.43
CA ALA A 366 -16.32 -14.22 -26.32
C ALA A 366 -16.21 -12.80 -26.92
N ALA A 367 -17.36 -12.18 -27.27
CA ALA A 367 -17.39 -10.81 -27.75
C ALA A 367 -16.99 -9.81 -26.64
N GLU A 368 -17.47 -10.01 -25.40
CA GLU A 368 -17.08 -9.19 -24.24
C GLU A 368 -15.58 -9.33 -23.92
N PHE A 369 -15.05 -10.56 -23.93
CA PHE A 369 -13.63 -10.80 -23.74
C PHE A 369 -12.76 -10.11 -24.80
N LYS A 370 -13.19 -10.15 -26.05
CA LYS A 370 -12.51 -9.43 -27.15
C LYS A 370 -12.53 -7.91 -26.93
N ALA A 371 -13.66 -7.36 -26.49
CA ALA A 371 -13.79 -5.94 -26.15
C ALA A 371 -12.87 -5.56 -25.00
N TYR A 372 -12.82 -6.35 -23.92
CA TYR A 372 -11.92 -6.16 -22.80
C TYR A 372 -10.46 -6.12 -23.22
N ARG A 373 -10.03 -7.07 -24.09
CA ARG A 373 -8.65 -7.08 -24.60
C ARG A 373 -8.32 -5.82 -25.42
N ALA A 374 -9.28 -5.35 -26.22
CA ALA A 374 -9.10 -4.12 -26.99
C ALA A 374 -9.02 -2.88 -26.11
N GLU A 375 -9.87 -2.80 -25.07
CA GLU A 375 -9.89 -1.70 -24.10
C GLU A 375 -8.59 -1.63 -23.29
N ARG A 376 -8.10 -2.79 -22.79
CA ARG A 376 -6.90 -2.88 -21.95
C ARG A 376 -5.59 -2.78 -22.77
N GLY A 377 -5.65 -3.05 -24.07
CA GLY A 377 -4.61 -2.80 -25.06
C GLY A 377 -3.23 -3.31 -24.67
N ASP A 378 -2.23 -2.45 -24.87
CA ASP A 378 -0.81 -2.77 -24.64
C ASP A 378 -0.47 -3.12 -23.19
N LEU A 379 -1.18 -2.53 -22.21
CA LEU A 379 -0.93 -2.83 -20.80
C LEU A 379 -1.23 -4.29 -20.48
N LEU A 380 -2.40 -4.79 -20.94
CA LEU A 380 -2.76 -6.21 -20.78
C LEU A 380 -1.79 -7.11 -21.58
N ALA A 381 -1.41 -6.70 -22.78
CA ALA A 381 -0.45 -7.46 -23.60
C ALA A 381 0.90 -7.62 -22.88
N ARG A 382 1.43 -6.55 -22.27
CA ARG A 382 2.68 -6.64 -21.49
C ARG A 382 2.51 -7.48 -20.22
N PHE A 383 1.38 -7.37 -19.53
CA PHE A 383 1.11 -8.19 -18.34
C PHE A 383 1.06 -9.69 -18.68
N THR A 384 0.32 -10.06 -19.71
CA THR A 384 0.23 -11.46 -20.13
C THR A 384 1.57 -12.01 -20.63
N CYS A 385 2.36 -11.18 -21.34
CA CYS A 385 3.72 -11.50 -21.74
C CYS A 385 4.61 -11.75 -20.51
N PHE A 386 4.58 -10.85 -19.52
CA PHE A 386 5.34 -11.00 -18.27
C PHE A 386 4.99 -12.31 -17.54
N GLU A 387 3.71 -12.60 -17.35
CA GLU A 387 3.27 -13.83 -16.68
C GLU A 387 3.73 -15.09 -17.41
N VAL A 388 3.62 -15.13 -18.74
CA VAL A 388 4.13 -16.24 -19.55
C VAL A 388 5.65 -16.40 -19.40
N LEU A 389 6.40 -15.31 -19.47
CA LEU A 389 7.87 -15.34 -19.34
C LEU A 389 8.29 -15.76 -17.93
N ARG A 390 7.60 -15.25 -16.90
CA ARG A 390 7.85 -15.60 -15.50
C ARG A 390 7.67 -17.11 -15.26
N HIS A 391 6.59 -17.69 -15.76
CA HIS A 391 6.35 -19.13 -15.70
C HIS A 391 7.36 -19.96 -16.50
N ARG A 392 7.86 -19.41 -17.62
CA ARG A 392 8.87 -20.07 -18.44
C ARG A 392 10.24 -20.11 -17.78
N PHE A 393 10.69 -18.96 -17.23
CA PHE A 393 12.05 -18.84 -16.73
C PHE A 393 12.18 -19.20 -15.25
N GLN A 394 11.13 -19.12 -14.46
CA GLN A 394 11.11 -19.43 -13.02
C GLN A 394 12.21 -18.69 -12.22
N GLN A 395 12.54 -17.48 -12.65
CA GLN A 395 13.58 -16.61 -12.10
C GLN A 395 13.09 -15.16 -12.09
N PRO A 396 13.69 -14.29 -11.27
CA PRO A 396 13.44 -12.86 -11.34
C PRO A 396 13.75 -12.30 -12.74
N TRP A 397 12.98 -11.32 -13.20
CA TRP A 397 13.05 -10.79 -14.56
C TRP A 397 14.44 -10.22 -14.94
N TRP A 398 15.25 -9.76 -14.01
CA TRP A 398 16.63 -9.30 -14.28
C TRP A 398 17.63 -10.44 -14.57
N GLU A 399 17.25 -11.69 -14.33
CA GLU A 399 18.01 -12.88 -14.67
C GLU A 399 17.53 -13.54 -15.99
N TRP A 400 16.45 -13.02 -16.58
CA TRP A 400 15.95 -13.51 -17.88
C TRP A 400 16.97 -13.22 -18.99
N PRO A 401 16.84 -13.86 -20.18
CA PRO A 401 17.59 -13.49 -21.38
C PRO A 401 17.47 -11.99 -21.65
N GLU A 402 18.56 -11.37 -22.11
CA GLU A 402 18.70 -9.91 -22.23
C GLU A 402 17.54 -9.27 -23.00
N GLU A 403 17.08 -9.91 -24.06
CA GLU A 403 15.96 -9.46 -24.89
C GLU A 403 14.62 -9.35 -24.16
N TRP A 404 14.46 -10.02 -22.99
CA TRP A 404 13.24 -10.02 -22.18
C TRP A 404 13.32 -9.22 -20.90
N ARG A 405 14.52 -8.74 -20.55
CA ARG A 405 14.69 -7.92 -19.34
C ARG A 405 14.01 -6.56 -19.43
N GLN A 406 13.82 -6.07 -20.66
CA GLN A 406 13.12 -4.80 -20.92
C GLN A 406 11.77 -5.09 -21.57
N PRO A 407 10.68 -4.43 -21.14
CA PRO A 407 9.39 -4.56 -21.81
C PRO A 407 9.49 -3.98 -23.23
N ASP A 408 9.22 -4.81 -24.23
CA ASP A 408 9.20 -4.41 -25.63
C ASP A 408 7.87 -4.82 -26.28
N ALA A 409 7.11 -3.85 -26.78
CA ALA A 409 5.76 -4.07 -27.30
C ALA A 409 5.76 -5.02 -28.51
N ALA A 410 6.73 -4.91 -29.40
CA ALA A 410 6.79 -5.76 -30.60
C ALA A 410 7.13 -7.22 -30.25
N ARG A 411 8.07 -7.43 -29.31
CA ARG A 411 8.40 -8.78 -28.82
C ARG A 411 7.25 -9.38 -28.04
N CYS A 412 6.60 -8.62 -27.17
CA CYS A 412 5.40 -9.08 -26.48
C CYS A 412 4.32 -9.49 -27.49
N ALA A 413 4.04 -8.66 -28.50
CA ALA A 413 3.08 -9.00 -29.53
C ALA A 413 3.48 -10.26 -30.32
N ALA A 414 4.76 -10.45 -30.63
CA ALA A 414 5.25 -11.67 -31.30
C ALA A 414 5.05 -12.92 -30.42
N LEU A 415 5.35 -12.84 -29.12
CA LEU A 415 5.11 -13.93 -28.16
C LEU A 415 3.62 -14.28 -28.10
N LEU A 416 2.75 -13.27 -27.99
CA LEU A 416 1.29 -13.44 -27.88
C LEU A 416 0.65 -14.00 -29.15
N ASN A 417 1.30 -13.89 -30.31
CA ASN A 417 0.86 -14.47 -31.58
C ASN A 417 1.60 -15.77 -31.92
N GLY A 418 2.55 -16.20 -31.08
CA GLY A 418 3.36 -17.38 -31.21
C GLY A 418 2.81 -18.64 -30.52
N PRO A 419 3.70 -19.62 -30.21
CA PRO A 419 3.31 -20.87 -29.52
C PRO A 419 2.67 -20.63 -28.13
N ASP A 420 3.01 -19.54 -27.46
CA ASP A 420 2.54 -19.23 -26.11
C ASP A 420 1.17 -18.52 -26.08
N ARG A 421 0.59 -18.28 -27.24
CA ARG A 421 -0.70 -17.59 -27.37
C ARG A 421 -1.77 -18.13 -26.43
N ARG A 422 -1.88 -19.47 -26.33
CA ARG A 422 -2.91 -20.09 -25.47
C ARG A 422 -2.71 -19.77 -24.00
N GLU A 423 -1.47 -19.74 -23.54
CA GLU A 423 -1.14 -19.38 -22.16
C GLU A 423 -1.43 -17.90 -21.88
N ALA A 424 -1.02 -17.03 -22.77
CA ALA A 424 -1.31 -15.61 -22.69
C ALA A 424 -2.82 -15.30 -22.73
N ASP A 425 -3.56 -15.99 -23.60
CA ASP A 425 -5.03 -15.86 -23.68
C ASP A 425 -5.70 -16.37 -22.38
N PHE A 426 -5.14 -17.37 -21.70
CA PHE A 426 -5.61 -17.82 -20.40
C PHE A 426 -5.38 -16.77 -19.30
N VAL A 427 -4.20 -16.19 -19.21
CA VAL A 427 -3.92 -15.11 -18.26
C VAL A 427 -4.88 -13.93 -18.50
N ALA A 428 -5.07 -13.53 -19.76
CA ALA A 428 -6.03 -12.47 -20.11
C ALA A 428 -7.47 -12.84 -19.73
N TYR A 429 -7.89 -14.08 -19.95
CA TYR A 429 -9.20 -14.60 -19.59
C TYR A 429 -9.45 -14.51 -18.08
N VAL A 430 -8.50 -14.90 -17.25
CA VAL A 430 -8.61 -14.82 -15.80
C VAL A 430 -8.71 -13.37 -15.31
N GLN A 431 -7.93 -12.46 -15.89
CA GLN A 431 -8.02 -11.03 -15.57
C GLN A 431 -9.35 -10.41 -16.03
N TRP A 432 -9.87 -10.83 -17.19
CA TRP A 432 -11.21 -10.44 -17.62
C TRP A 432 -12.30 -10.90 -16.64
N LEU A 433 -12.23 -12.14 -16.15
CA LEU A 433 -13.17 -12.63 -15.15
C LEU A 433 -13.13 -11.82 -13.87
N ALA A 434 -11.92 -11.54 -13.35
CA ALA A 434 -11.75 -10.75 -12.14
C ALA A 434 -12.33 -9.32 -12.31
N GLU A 435 -12.01 -8.67 -13.41
CA GLU A 435 -12.51 -7.34 -13.77
C GLU A 435 -14.04 -7.32 -13.91
N ARG A 436 -14.62 -8.30 -14.62
CA ARG A 436 -16.05 -8.46 -14.85
C ARG A 436 -16.81 -8.62 -13.53
N GLN A 437 -16.32 -9.49 -12.65
CA GLN A 437 -16.98 -9.79 -11.38
C GLN A 437 -16.87 -8.59 -10.41
N LEU A 438 -15.71 -7.92 -10.34
CA LEU A 438 -15.57 -6.73 -9.51
C LEU A 438 -16.43 -5.56 -10.03
N ARG A 439 -16.53 -5.38 -11.35
CA ARG A 439 -17.43 -4.41 -11.98
C ARG A 439 -18.88 -4.71 -11.63
N HIS A 440 -19.28 -6.00 -11.66
CA HIS A 440 -20.62 -6.40 -11.22
C HIS A 440 -20.90 -5.98 -9.77
N CYS A 441 -19.95 -6.14 -8.86
CA CYS A 441 -20.06 -5.68 -7.47
C CYS A 441 -20.23 -4.17 -7.36
N LYS A 442 -19.42 -3.39 -8.11
CA LYS A 442 -19.57 -1.93 -8.18
C LYS A 442 -20.98 -1.53 -8.65
N ASP A 443 -21.42 -2.12 -9.76
CA ASP A 443 -22.73 -1.82 -10.34
C ASP A 443 -23.88 -2.24 -9.43
N LEU A 444 -23.72 -3.34 -8.69
CA LEU A 444 -24.69 -3.79 -7.68
C LEU A 444 -24.81 -2.76 -6.54
N ALA A 445 -23.68 -2.32 -5.99
CA ALA A 445 -23.65 -1.32 -4.92
C ALA A 445 -24.34 -0.01 -5.38
N HIS A 446 -24.06 0.43 -6.60
CA HIS A 446 -24.70 1.60 -7.20
C HIS A 446 -26.23 1.41 -7.37
N ARG A 447 -26.66 0.26 -7.92
CA ARG A 447 -28.10 -0.06 -8.05
C ARG A 447 -28.84 -0.10 -6.72
N LEU A 448 -28.17 -0.48 -5.65
CA LEU A 448 -28.72 -0.50 -4.27
C LEU A 448 -28.68 0.88 -3.60
N GLY A 449 -28.18 1.92 -4.30
CA GLY A 449 -28.16 3.29 -3.83
C GLY A 449 -27.07 3.62 -2.83
N MET A 450 -26.05 2.75 -2.70
CA MET A 450 -24.90 2.99 -1.82
C MET A 450 -24.06 4.16 -2.36
N LYS A 451 -23.82 5.18 -1.53
CA LYS A 451 -23.20 6.45 -1.95
C LYS A 451 -21.69 6.32 -2.22
N VAL A 452 -21.01 5.45 -1.48
CA VAL A 452 -19.58 5.15 -1.65
C VAL A 452 -19.41 3.89 -2.53
N GLY A 453 -20.30 2.91 -2.41
CA GLY A 453 -20.19 1.63 -3.11
C GLY A 453 -18.99 0.83 -2.59
N LEU A 454 -17.88 0.81 -3.33
CA LEU A 454 -16.64 0.17 -2.89
C LEU A 454 -15.63 1.19 -2.41
N TYR A 455 -14.96 0.87 -1.31
CA TYR A 455 -13.79 1.56 -0.78
C TYR A 455 -12.59 0.62 -0.88
N LEU A 456 -11.67 0.91 -1.80
CA LEU A 456 -10.52 0.04 -2.10
C LEU A 456 -9.24 0.59 -1.50
N ASP A 457 -8.31 -0.30 -1.18
CA ASP A 457 -7.01 0.03 -0.62
C ASP A 457 -5.91 -0.13 -1.67
N VAL A 458 -4.95 0.81 -1.71
CA VAL A 458 -3.87 0.86 -2.69
C VAL A 458 -2.54 0.73 -1.95
N ALA A 459 -1.84 -0.38 -2.17
CA ALA A 459 -0.54 -0.67 -1.56
C ALA A 459 0.54 0.35 -1.98
N VAL A 460 1.42 0.72 -1.04
CA VAL A 460 2.49 1.72 -1.25
C VAL A 460 3.51 1.29 -2.29
N GLY A 461 3.81 0.00 -2.40
CA GLY A 461 4.83 -0.55 -3.28
C GLY A 461 4.44 -1.88 -3.90
N VAL A 462 5.38 -2.49 -4.60
CA VAL A 462 5.22 -3.79 -5.27
C VAL A 462 6.44 -4.68 -5.00
N GLN A 463 6.31 -5.97 -5.23
CA GLN A 463 7.48 -6.84 -5.23
C GLN A 463 8.47 -6.44 -6.33
N SER A 464 9.78 -6.42 -6.02
CA SER A 464 10.82 -5.94 -6.94
C SER A 464 10.93 -6.79 -8.22
N ASP A 465 10.55 -8.07 -8.14
CA ASP A 465 10.48 -9.00 -9.26
C ASP A 465 9.09 -9.09 -9.90
N GLY A 466 8.16 -8.23 -9.48
CA GLY A 466 6.80 -8.14 -10.01
C GLY A 466 6.68 -7.38 -11.32
N PHE A 467 5.47 -7.45 -11.89
CA PHE A 467 5.16 -6.84 -13.18
C PHE A 467 5.37 -5.32 -13.20
N ASP A 468 4.88 -4.59 -12.18
CA ASP A 468 5.01 -3.13 -12.17
C ASP A 468 6.47 -2.71 -12.19
N ALA A 469 7.35 -3.42 -11.46
CA ALA A 469 8.78 -3.14 -11.43
C ALA A 469 9.46 -3.47 -12.77
N TRP A 470 9.03 -4.53 -13.46
CA TRP A 470 9.51 -4.87 -14.81
C TRP A 470 9.01 -3.88 -15.86
N ASN A 471 7.72 -3.49 -15.79
CA ASN A 471 7.09 -2.60 -16.75
C ASN A 471 7.60 -1.15 -16.61
N GLU A 472 7.90 -0.72 -15.38
CA GLU A 472 8.21 0.66 -15.02
C GLU A 472 9.64 0.84 -14.48
N GLN A 473 10.62 0.12 -15.04
CA GLN A 473 12.02 0.08 -14.55
C GLN A 473 12.66 1.45 -14.33
N GLY A 474 12.29 2.45 -15.13
CA GLY A 474 12.79 3.82 -14.93
C GLY A 474 12.17 4.52 -13.73
N ALA A 475 10.92 4.19 -13.38
CA ALA A 475 10.15 4.85 -12.34
C ALA A 475 10.09 4.05 -11.03
N ILE A 476 10.38 2.74 -11.05
CA ILE A 476 10.43 1.86 -9.87
C ILE A 476 11.84 1.31 -9.69
N SER A 477 12.42 1.54 -8.52
CA SER A 477 13.80 1.16 -8.20
C SER A 477 13.84 -0.20 -7.52
N ARG A 478 14.18 -1.26 -8.26
CA ARG A 478 14.20 -2.64 -7.76
C ARG A 478 15.22 -2.95 -6.66
N THR A 479 16.27 -2.14 -6.54
CA THR A 479 17.36 -2.34 -5.56
C THR A 479 17.12 -1.65 -4.23
N LEU A 480 16.01 -0.94 -4.11
CA LEU A 480 15.60 -0.20 -2.92
C LEU A 480 14.25 -0.71 -2.44
N SER A 481 14.11 -0.83 -1.13
CA SER A 481 12.83 -1.13 -0.48
C SER A 481 12.25 0.10 0.18
N VAL A 482 10.93 0.24 0.10
CA VAL A 482 10.19 1.19 0.94
C VAL A 482 10.21 0.70 2.39
N GLY A 483 10.23 1.64 3.32
CA GLY A 483 10.20 1.34 4.74
C GLY A 483 9.91 2.57 5.60
N ALA A 484 10.23 2.47 6.87
CA ALA A 484 10.13 3.58 7.82
C ALA A 484 11.35 3.61 8.75
N PRO A 485 11.84 4.80 9.16
CA PRO A 485 12.88 4.91 10.16
C PRO A 485 12.39 4.45 11.53
N PRO A 486 13.29 4.26 12.52
CA PRO A 486 12.90 3.98 13.90
C PRO A 486 11.88 4.98 14.44
N ASP A 487 10.85 4.47 15.14
CA ASP A 487 9.80 5.23 15.80
C ASP A 487 9.47 4.62 17.17
N PRO A 488 8.59 5.24 18.00
CA PRO A 488 8.25 4.71 19.31
C PRO A 488 7.56 3.34 19.30
N LEU A 489 6.88 2.98 18.22
CA LEU A 489 6.18 1.70 18.06
C LEU A 489 7.09 0.62 17.46
N ASN A 490 8.12 1.04 16.70
CA ASN A 490 9.09 0.16 16.08
C ASN A 490 10.51 0.76 16.15
N THR A 491 11.19 0.47 17.24
CA THR A 491 12.48 1.08 17.61
C THR A 491 13.65 0.73 16.69
N VAL A 492 13.50 -0.29 15.84
CA VAL A 492 14.52 -0.72 14.87
C VAL A 492 14.26 -0.19 13.45
N GLY A 493 13.11 0.45 13.23
CA GLY A 493 12.61 0.82 11.92
C GLY A 493 12.04 -0.36 11.16
N GLN A 494 11.47 -0.10 9.98
CA GLN A 494 10.80 -1.10 9.16
C GLN A 494 11.38 -1.12 7.75
N ASN A 495 11.58 -2.31 7.21
CA ASN A 495 11.87 -2.55 5.80
C ASN A 495 10.78 -3.47 5.27
N TRP A 496 9.93 -2.96 4.38
CA TRP A 496 8.75 -3.69 3.90
C TRP A 496 9.05 -4.62 2.72
N GLY A 497 10.29 -4.62 2.20
CA GLY A 497 10.69 -5.47 1.06
C GLY A 497 10.05 -5.08 -0.28
N LEU A 498 9.43 -3.92 -0.38
CA LEU A 498 8.65 -3.47 -1.53
C LEU A 498 9.40 -2.40 -2.31
N ALA A 499 9.45 -2.53 -3.64
CA ALA A 499 9.95 -1.49 -4.51
C ALA A 499 8.94 -0.34 -4.64
N GLY A 500 9.43 0.90 -4.51
CA GLY A 500 8.63 2.11 -4.62
C GLY A 500 8.97 2.94 -5.85
N PHE A 501 8.15 3.94 -6.13
CA PHE A 501 8.43 4.93 -7.15
C PHE A 501 9.64 5.81 -6.78
N ASN A 502 10.31 6.33 -7.81
CA ASN A 502 11.32 7.37 -7.68
C ASN A 502 10.93 8.63 -8.45
N ALA A 503 11.29 9.79 -7.92
CA ALA A 503 10.90 11.09 -8.47
C ALA A 503 11.40 11.32 -9.92
N PRO A 504 12.70 11.13 -10.24
CA PRO A 504 13.19 11.40 -11.60
C PRO A 504 12.51 10.51 -12.65
N GLY A 505 12.26 9.24 -12.33
CA GLY A 505 11.61 8.32 -13.27
C GLY A 505 10.14 8.64 -13.50
N LEU A 506 9.43 9.10 -12.48
CA LEU A 506 8.06 9.59 -12.62
C LEU A 506 7.99 10.84 -13.50
N GLU A 507 8.90 11.80 -13.32
CA GLU A 507 8.99 13.01 -14.16
C GLU A 507 9.26 12.65 -15.63
N LEU A 508 10.25 11.76 -15.88
CA LEU A 508 10.57 11.31 -17.25
C LEU A 508 9.37 10.68 -17.95
N LYS A 509 8.53 9.97 -17.21
CA LYS A 509 7.30 9.32 -17.72
C LYS A 509 6.03 10.16 -17.55
N ASN A 510 6.17 11.46 -17.30
CA ASN A 510 5.05 12.39 -17.19
C ASN A 510 4.01 11.98 -16.13
N PHE A 511 4.47 11.35 -15.04
CA PHE A 511 3.67 10.79 -13.94
C PHE A 511 2.67 9.69 -14.35
N GLU A 512 2.70 9.21 -15.59
CA GLU A 512 1.72 8.22 -16.07
C GLU A 512 1.75 6.91 -15.26
N PRO A 513 2.91 6.33 -14.83
CA PRO A 513 2.91 5.14 -14.00
C PRO A 513 2.14 5.31 -12.67
N PHE A 514 2.26 6.47 -12.04
CA PHE A 514 1.50 6.79 -10.83
C PHE A 514 0.00 6.98 -11.12
N ARG A 515 -0.33 7.69 -12.19
CA ARG A 515 -1.73 7.91 -12.61
C ARG A 515 -2.42 6.59 -12.97
N GLU A 516 -1.75 5.70 -13.70
CA GLU A 516 -2.29 4.37 -14.01
C GLU A 516 -2.55 3.55 -12.75
N MET A 517 -1.64 3.60 -11.78
CA MET A 517 -1.80 2.90 -10.50
C MET A 517 -3.07 3.36 -9.77
N VAL A 518 -3.26 4.66 -9.56
CA VAL A 518 -4.45 5.15 -8.84
C VAL A 518 -5.73 4.92 -9.65
N ARG A 519 -5.68 5.14 -10.98
CA ARG A 519 -6.79 4.88 -11.91
C ARG A 519 -7.26 3.43 -11.87
N ALA A 520 -6.32 2.48 -11.79
CA ALA A 520 -6.63 1.04 -11.74
C ALA A 520 -7.57 0.67 -10.59
N SER A 521 -7.45 1.33 -9.44
CA SER A 521 -8.35 1.14 -8.31
C SER A 521 -9.58 2.06 -8.37
N MET A 522 -9.40 3.34 -8.72
CA MET A 522 -10.48 4.34 -8.73
C MET A 522 -11.63 3.98 -9.67
N ARG A 523 -11.36 3.34 -10.83
CA ARG A 523 -12.42 2.93 -11.77
C ARG A 523 -13.43 1.94 -11.19
N HIS A 524 -13.11 1.26 -10.09
CA HIS A 524 -13.99 0.32 -9.41
C HIS A 524 -14.56 0.84 -8.10
N ALA A 525 -14.13 2.01 -7.63
CA ALA A 525 -14.38 2.50 -6.29
C ALA A 525 -15.04 3.88 -6.29
N GLY A 526 -15.87 4.17 -5.29
CA GLY A 526 -16.30 5.54 -4.97
C GLY A 526 -15.37 6.20 -3.94
N ALA A 527 -14.49 5.42 -3.29
CA ALA A 527 -13.40 5.93 -2.47
C ALA A 527 -12.19 4.98 -2.51
N ILE A 528 -10.97 5.53 -2.39
CA ILE A 528 -9.76 4.75 -2.19
C ILE A 528 -8.99 5.23 -0.96
N ARG A 529 -8.25 4.31 -0.32
CA ARG A 529 -7.19 4.62 0.63
C ARG A 529 -5.85 4.54 -0.09
N LEU A 530 -5.06 5.60 0.00
CA LEU A 530 -3.65 5.56 -0.37
C LEU A 530 -2.84 5.18 0.85
N ASP A 531 -2.30 3.98 0.84
CA ASP A 531 -1.42 3.48 1.89
C ASP A 531 -0.15 4.32 1.96
N HIS A 532 0.26 4.69 3.18
CA HIS A 532 1.43 5.53 3.44
C HIS A 532 1.47 6.81 2.57
N VAL A 533 0.42 7.63 2.61
CA VAL A 533 0.29 8.84 1.77
C VAL A 533 1.44 9.83 1.96
N LEU A 534 2.16 9.76 3.08
CA LEU A 534 3.41 10.50 3.32
C LEU A 534 4.46 10.25 2.21
N GLY A 535 4.39 9.08 1.56
CA GLY A 535 5.20 8.70 0.41
C GLY A 535 5.04 9.62 -0.79
N LEU A 536 3.94 10.38 -0.91
CA LEU A 536 3.78 11.40 -1.95
C LEU A 536 4.70 12.62 -1.75
N LYS A 537 5.09 12.91 -0.50
CA LYS A 537 5.99 14.03 -0.15
C LYS A 537 7.42 13.59 0.05
N ARG A 538 7.63 12.48 0.74
CA ARG A 538 8.93 11.87 0.97
C ARG A 538 8.78 10.38 1.20
N LEU A 539 9.63 9.60 0.60
CA LEU A 539 9.63 8.14 0.73
C LEU A 539 10.91 7.71 1.45
N TYR A 540 10.78 6.87 2.48
CA TYR A 540 11.95 6.30 3.15
C TYR A 540 12.39 5.04 2.40
N LEU A 541 13.62 5.04 1.91
CA LEU A 541 14.17 3.98 1.08
C LEU A 541 15.36 3.31 1.77
N VAL A 542 15.32 1.99 1.79
CA VAL A 542 16.35 1.13 2.39
C VAL A 542 17.00 0.30 1.28
N PRO A 543 18.32 0.38 1.05
CA PRO A 543 19.00 -0.49 0.09
C PRO A 543 18.86 -1.98 0.47
N HIS A 544 18.73 -2.85 -0.53
CA HIS A 544 18.67 -4.29 -0.27
C HIS A 544 19.91 -4.77 0.50
N GLY A 545 19.70 -5.58 1.53
CA GLY A 545 20.77 -6.08 2.40
C GLY A 545 21.20 -5.16 3.53
N PHE A 546 20.62 -3.94 3.62
CA PHE A 546 20.86 -3.01 4.73
C PHE A 546 19.75 -3.10 5.77
N PRO A 547 20.07 -2.86 7.06
CA PRO A 547 19.05 -2.76 8.09
C PRO A 547 18.21 -1.49 7.89
N ALA A 548 16.95 -1.53 8.34
CA ALA A 548 16.00 -0.41 8.16
C ALA A 548 16.54 0.96 8.63
N LYS A 549 17.29 0.99 9.75
CA LYS A 549 17.88 2.23 10.29
C LYS A 549 18.93 2.91 9.39
N GLN A 550 19.41 2.24 8.34
CA GLN A 550 20.41 2.76 7.39
C GLN A 550 19.77 3.25 6.07
N GLY A 551 18.46 3.39 6.02
CA GLY A 551 17.79 4.04 4.89
C GLY A 551 17.92 5.56 4.90
N ALA A 552 17.39 6.19 3.86
CA ALA A 552 17.27 7.63 3.72
C ALA A 552 15.90 8.05 3.23
N TYR A 553 15.47 9.25 3.62
CA TYR A 553 14.33 9.89 2.98
C TYR A 553 14.72 10.47 1.62
N VAL A 554 13.86 10.26 0.65
CA VAL A 554 13.93 10.86 -0.67
C VAL A 554 12.70 11.74 -0.87
N GLN A 555 12.92 12.99 -1.26
CA GLN A 555 11.85 13.93 -1.60
C GLN A 555 11.16 13.47 -2.88
N MET A 556 9.85 13.61 -2.90
CA MET A 556 9.00 13.28 -4.04
C MET A 556 8.36 14.57 -4.58
N PRO A 557 7.98 14.63 -5.85
CA PRO A 557 7.36 15.81 -6.47
C PRO A 557 5.91 15.95 -5.98
N PHE A 558 5.77 16.37 -4.72
CA PHE A 558 4.53 16.29 -3.93
C PHE A 558 3.35 16.99 -4.62
N GLU A 559 3.54 18.23 -5.07
CA GLU A 559 2.49 18.99 -5.73
C GLU A 559 2.03 18.32 -7.04
N ALA A 560 2.97 17.80 -7.83
CA ALA A 560 2.64 17.08 -9.07
C ALA A 560 1.90 15.77 -8.79
N LEU A 561 2.26 15.04 -7.71
CA LEU A 561 1.56 13.81 -7.32
C LEU A 561 0.15 14.10 -6.78
N LEU A 562 -0.03 15.20 -6.03
CA LEU A 562 -1.36 15.66 -5.61
C LEU A 562 -2.22 16.07 -6.81
N ALA A 563 -1.63 16.81 -7.77
CA ALA A 563 -2.29 17.19 -9.02
C ALA A 563 -2.70 15.96 -9.84
N ALA A 564 -1.79 15.00 -10.00
CA ALA A 564 -2.06 13.73 -10.68
C ALA A 564 -3.19 12.94 -10.00
N THR A 565 -3.19 12.91 -8.66
CA THR A 565 -4.25 12.28 -7.86
C THR A 565 -5.59 12.99 -8.07
N ALA A 566 -5.62 14.32 -8.06
CA ALA A 566 -6.85 15.09 -8.25
C ALA A 566 -7.42 14.90 -9.67
N ILE A 567 -6.58 14.83 -10.70
CA ILE A 567 -7.00 14.54 -12.09
C ILE A 567 -7.75 13.20 -12.14
N GLU A 568 -7.15 12.14 -11.60
CA GLU A 568 -7.76 10.80 -11.66
C GLU A 568 -8.98 10.68 -10.72
N SER A 569 -8.96 11.34 -9.57
CA SER A 569 -10.07 11.38 -8.62
C SER A 569 -11.34 11.99 -9.25
N VAL A 570 -11.22 13.14 -9.90
CA VAL A 570 -12.35 13.80 -10.57
C VAL A 570 -12.81 13.00 -11.78
N ALA A 571 -11.89 12.46 -12.58
CA ALA A 571 -12.22 11.66 -13.77
C ALA A 571 -13.01 10.39 -13.43
N ASN A 572 -12.75 9.78 -12.26
CA ASN A 572 -13.39 8.55 -11.81
C ASN A 572 -14.46 8.78 -10.74
N GLN A 573 -14.74 10.05 -10.34
CA GLN A 573 -15.65 10.39 -9.23
C GLN A 573 -15.34 9.61 -7.95
N CYS A 574 -14.08 9.56 -7.56
CA CYS A 574 -13.57 8.74 -6.46
C CYS A 574 -12.93 9.62 -5.39
N VAL A 575 -13.41 9.53 -4.14
CA VAL A 575 -12.82 10.20 -2.98
C VAL A 575 -11.47 9.57 -2.64
N VAL A 576 -10.49 10.38 -2.28
CA VAL A 576 -9.16 9.91 -1.89
C VAL A 576 -8.92 10.16 -0.42
N ILE A 577 -8.69 9.09 0.32
CA ILE A 577 -8.33 9.11 1.73
C ILE A 577 -6.84 8.77 1.83
N GLY A 578 -6.02 9.68 2.36
CA GLY A 578 -4.61 9.42 2.62
C GLY A 578 -4.42 8.81 4.00
N GLU A 579 -3.74 7.69 4.10
CA GLU A 579 -3.28 7.16 5.38
C GLU A 579 -2.12 8.04 5.88
N ASP A 580 -2.44 8.99 6.77
CA ASP A 580 -1.56 10.01 7.33
C ASP A 580 -1.17 9.73 8.79
N LEU A 581 -0.89 8.46 9.09
CA LEU A 581 -0.41 8.00 10.38
C LEU A 581 1.12 8.09 10.49
N GLY A 582 1.67 8.04 11.70
CA GLY A 582 3.12 8.07 11.96
C GLY A 582 3.69 9.49 12.06
N THR A 583 4.95 9.67 11.63
CA THR A 583 5.70 10.95 11.76
C THR A 583 5.33 11.91 10.62
N VAL A 584 4.26 12.65 10.82
CA VAL A 584 3.69 13.57 9.81
C VAL A 584 4.43 14.91 9.85
N PRO A 585 5.01 15.38 8.71
CA PRO A 585 5.62 16.70 8.64
C PRO A 585 4.60 17.83 8.87
N GLU A 586 5.05 18.93 9.47
CA GLU A 586 4.24 20.13 9.62
C GLU A 586 3.72 20.64 8.27
N GLY A 587 2.45 21.07 8.23
CA GLY A 587 1.80 21.58 7.02
C GLY A 587 1.41 20.51 5.99
N PHE A 588 1.68 19.22 6.24
CA PHE A 588 1.37 18.14 5.29
C PHE A 588 -0.14 17.92 5.13
N ARG A 589 -0.86 17.86 6.27
CA ARG A 589 -2.32 17.63 6.26
C ARG A 589 -3.06 18.80 5.63
N GLU A 590 -2.60 20.02 5.87
CA GLU A 590 -3.14 21.23 5.28
C GLU A 590 -2.96 21.24 3.76
N GLN A 591 -1.78 20.84 3.26
CA GLN A 591 -1.54 20.69 1.83
C GLN A 591 -2.41 19.59 1.19
N MET A 592 -2.57 18.45 1.86
CA MET A 592 -3.52 17.41 1.39
C MET A 592 -4.95 17.95 1.31
N ALA A 593 -5.42 18.62 2.37
CA ALA A 593 -6.76 19.17 2.45
C ALA A 593 -7.00 20.26 1.40
N ASP A 594 -6.00 21.09 1.09
CA ASP A 594 -6.07 22.11 0.02
C ASP A 594 -6.27 21.46 -1.37
N TRP A 595 -5.77 20.25 -1.56
CA TRP A 595 -6.01 19.45 -2.77
C TRP A 595 -7.25 18.56 -2.69
N GLY A 596 -8.00 18.62 -1.59
CA GLY A 596 -9.24 17.85 -1.40
C GLY A 596 -9.04 16.39 -1.02
N LEU A 597 -7.83 15.98 -0.61
CA LEU A 597 -7.58 14.65 -0.05
C LEU A 597 -8.01 14.62 1.42
N TRP A 598 -8.62 13.52 1.84
CA TRP A 598 -9.13 13.35 3.19
C TRP A 598 -8.10 12.69 4.11
N SER A 599 -8.12 13.04 5.40
CA SER A 599 -7.33 12.39 6.46
C SER A 599 -7.92 11.04 6.88
N TYR A 600 -7.07 10.17 7.43
CA TYR A 600 -7.44 8.89 8.03
C TYR A 600 -7.30 9.00 9.55
N LYS A 601 -8.40 8.93 10.29
CA LYS A 601 -8.45 9.12 11.74
C LYS A 601 -8.77 7.83 12.48
N VAL A 602 -7.80 7.34 13.22
CA VAL A 602 -7.91 6.09 14.00
C VAL A 602 -8.07 6.44 15.47
N MET A 603 -9.20 6.09 16.07
CA MET A 603 -9.63 6.48 17.42
C MET A 603 -8.54 6.26 18.46
N ILE A 604 -7.87 5.10 18.47
CA ILE A 604 -6.87 4.79 19.49
C ILE A 604 -5.64 5.72 19.47
N PHE A 605 -5.40 6.46 18.37
CA PHE A 605 -4.32 7.44 18.25
C PHE A 605 -4.78 8.89 18.48
N GLU A 606 -6.07 9.18 18.42
CA GLU A 606 -6.59 10.55 18.54
C GLU A 606 -6.65 10.93 20.02
N ARG A 607 -5.50 11.33 20.56
CA ARG A 607 -5.30 11.72 21.97
C ARG A 607 -4.71 13.13 22.07
N ASP A 608 -4.92 13.76 23.21
CA ASP A 608 -4.26 15.02 23.56
C ASP A 608 -2.87 14.76 24.20
N ASP A 609 -2.16 15.85 24.55
CA ASP A 609 -0.83 15.79 25.15
C ASP A 609 -0.81 15.12 26.53
N ASN A 610 -1.96 14.98 27.19
CA ASN A 610 -2.13 14.28 28.46
C ASN A 610 -2.53 12.82 28.28
N GLY A 611 -2.65 12.35 27.03
CA GLY A 611 -3.06 10.99 26.68
C GLY A 611 -4.57 10.74 26.73
N ARG A 612 -5.41 11.78 26.94
CA ARG A 612 -6.87 11.68 26.91
C ARG A 612 -7.35 11.59 25.47
N PHE A 613 -8.39 10.81 25.22
CA PHE A 613 -9.00 10.74 23.90
C PHE A 613 -9.67 12.05 23.53
N ARG A 614 -9.56 12.41 22.25
CA ARG A 614 -10.20 13.58 21.67
C ARG A 614 -11.71 13.40 21.63
N ASP A 615 -12.44 14.48 21.85
CA ASP A 615 -13.89 14.50 21.78
C ASP A 615 -14.42 14.50 20.33
N VAL A 616 -15.71 14.23 20.14
CA VAL A 616 -16.39 14.11 18.83
C VAL A 616 -16.19 15.34 17.93
N ASP A 617 -16.08 16.54 18.50
CA ASP A 617 -15.89 17.79 17.76
C ASP A 617 -14.48 17.99 17.19
N TYR A 618 -13.50 17.22 17.65
CA TYR A 618 -12.13 17.30 17.17
C TYR A 618 -11.98 16.76 15.74
N TYR A 619 -12.78 15.79 15.37
CA TYR A 619 -12.62 15.07 14.10
C TYR A 619 -13.04 15.96 12.91
N PRO A 620 -12.17 16.15 11.89
CA PRO A 620 -12.47 17.03 10.77
C PRO A 620 -13.55 16.45 9.86
N PRO A 621 -14.32 17.29 9.15
CA PRO A 621 -15.35 16.82 8.23
C PRO A 621 -14.82 15.90 7.11
N ASN A 622 -13.78 16.34 6.41
CA ASN A 622 -13.16 15.56 5.33
C ASN A 622 -12.16 14.56 5.91
N ALA A 623 -12.68 13.53 6.55
CA ALA A 623 -11.91 12.40 7.06
C ALA A 623 -12.73 11.11 7.02
N LEU A 624 -12.02 9.99 6.94
CA LEU A 624 -12.50 8.70 7.36
C LEU A 624 -12.12 8.49 8.83
N VAL A 625 -13.09 8.13 9.66
CA VAL A 625 -12.85 7.74 11.06
C VAL A 625 -13.08 6.24 11.25
N THR A 626 -12.28 5.61 12.09
CA THR A 626 -12.39 4.19 12.40
C THR A 626 -11.87 3.90 13.81
N LEU A 627 -12.21 2.75 14.36
CA LEU A 627 -11.67 2.30 15.66
C LEU A 627 -10.20 1.89 15.53
N ASN A 628 -9.87 1.14 14.47
CA ASN A 628 -8.55 0.55 14.24
C ASN A 628 -8.24 0.42 12.73
N THR A 629 -7.13 -0.25 12.43
CA THR A 629 -6.75 -0.71 11.09
C THR A 629 -6.42 -2.21 11.14
N HIS A 630 -6.17 -2.82 9.98
CA HIS A 630 -5.72 -4.22 9.89
C HIS A 630 -4.37 -4.48 10.60
N ASP A 631 -3.54 -3.44 10.79
CA ASP A 631 -2.23 -3.51 11.46
C ASP A 631 -2.29 -3.28 12.98
N LEU A 632 -3.47 -2.95 13.47
CA LEU A 632 -3.71 -2.62 14.87
C LEU A 632 -4.61 -3.66 15.53
N SER A 633 -4.63 -3.64 16.85
CA SER A 633 -5.54 -4.47 17.61
C SER A 633 -6.99 -4.18 17.27
N THR A 634 -7.82 -5.21 17.19
CA THR A 634 -9.28 -5.04 17.22
C THR A 634 -9.71 -4.36 18.52
N TYR A 635 -10.89 -3.78 18.57
CA TYR A 635 -11.39 -3.14 19.79
C TYR A 635 -11.49 -4.15 20.95
N ALA A 636 -11.97 -5.36 20.67
CA ALA A 636 -12.03 -6.45 21.66
C ALA A 636 -10.63 -6.88 22.13
N GLY A 637 -9.66 -6.97 21.21
CA GLY A 637 -8.26 -7.26 21.50
C GLY A 637 -7.60 -6.18 22.36
N TRP A 638 -7.81 -4.91 22.01
CA TRP A 638 -7.30 -3.74 22.73
C TRP A 638 -7.86 -3.69 24.17
N ARG A 639 -9.18 -3.83 24.35
CA ARG A 639 -9.82 -3.83 25.67
C ARG A 639 -9.41 -5.00 26.55
N SER A 640 -9.22 -6.16 25.96
CA SER A 640 -8.87 -7.38 26.70
C SER A 640 -7.36 -7.57 26.89
N PHE A 641 -6.51 -6.64 26.43
CA PHE A 641 -5.03 -6.78 26.42
C PHE A 641 -4.56 -7.96 25.54
N GLY A 642 -5.38 -8.40 24.61
CA GLY A 642 -5.08 -9.53 23.72
C GLY A 642 -3.84 -9.27 22.88
N ASP A 643 -3.74 -8.08 22.30
CA ASP A 643 -2.61 -7.63 21.51
C ASP A 643 -1.30 -7.58 22.29
N LEU A 644 -1.30 -7.06 23.54
CA LEU A 644 -0.12 -7.01 24.39
C LEU A 644 0.39 -8.41 24.74
N ARG A 645 -0.56 -9.33 25.07
CA ARG A 645 -0.20 -10.72 25.34
C ARG A 645 0.37 -11.41 24.10
N THR A 646 -0.24 -11.20 22.94
CA THR A 646 0.23 -11.80 21.68
C THR A 646 1.63 -11.31 21.33
N LYS A 647 1.88 -9.99 21.34
CA LYS A 647 3.19 -9.41 21.04
C LYS A 647 4.27 -9.93 22.02
N ARG A 648 3.98 -9.94 23.34
CA ARG A 648 4.91 -10.49 24.34
C ARG A 648 5.20 -11.97 24.12
N GLY A 649 4.17 -12.76 23.75
CA GLY A 649 4.32 -14.18 23.42
C GLY A 649 5.21 -14.42 22.21
N LEU A 650 5.26 -13.48 21.29
CA LEU A 650 6.12 -13.47 20.10
C LEU A 650 7.52 -12.87 20.37
N GLY A 651 7.79 -12.38 21.58
CA GLY A 651 9.04 -11.69 21.91
C GLY A 651 9.14 -10.29 21.32
N ILE A 652 8.01 -9.71 20.91
CA ILE A 652 7.92 -8.34 20.36
C ILE A 652 7.58 -7.39 21.50
N ASP A 653 8.31 -6.27 21.60
CA ASP A 653 7.98 -5.18 22.52
C ASP A 653 6.60 -4.59 22.09
N PRO A 654 5.59 -4.65 22.95
CA PRO A 654 4.28 -4.09 22.60
C PRO A 654 4.26 -2.55 22.49
N GLY A 655 5.30 -1.85 23.00
CA GLY A 655 5.38 -0.38 23.03
C GLY A 655 4.47 0.26 24.08
N GLU A 656 3.75 -0.53 24.89
CA GLU A 656 2.81 -0.07 25.91
C GLU A 656 2.81 -1.02 27.10
N SER A 657 2.79 -0.48 28.33
CA SER A 657 2.66 -1.28 29.55
C SER A 657 1.17 -1.57 29.86
N ASP A 658 0.92 -2.55 30.76
CA ASP A 658 -0.44 -2.84 31.23
C ASP A 658 -1.02 -1.63 32.00
N GLU A 659 -0.18 -0.90 32.75
CA GLU A 659 -0.58 0.31 33.47
C GLU A 659 -0.98 1.43 32.51
N ASP A 660 -0.24 1.62 31.41
CA ASP A 660 -0.60 2.60 30.37
C ASP A 660 -1.91 2.24 29.69
N ARG A 661 -2.11 0.93 29.42
CA ARG A 661 -3.37 0.43 28.85
C ARG A 661 -4.54 0.66 29.81
N TRP A 662 -4.39 0.36 31.10
CA TRP A 662 -5.45 0.64 32.10
C TRP A 662 -5.78 2.14 32.17
N ARG A 663 -4.76 3.00 32.12
CA ARG A 663 -4.95 4.45 32.09
C ARG A 663 -5.71 4.88 30.82
N ALA A 664 -5.32 4.34 29.66
CA ALA A 664 -5.98 4.62 28.40
C ALA A 664 -7.46 4.18 28.41
N LEU A 665 -7.76 3.00 28.93
CA LEU A 665 -9.14 2.54 29.10
C LEU A 665 -9.95 3.44 30.04
N GLY A 666 -9.34 3.90 31.13
CA GLY A 666 -9.97 4.87 32.02
C GLY A 666 -10.32 6.19 31.34
N TYR A 667 -9.41 6.75 30.56
CA TYR A 667 -9.66 7.95 29.76
C TYR A 667 -10.73 7.74 28.68
N TRP A 668 -10.76 6.55 28.07
CA TRP A 668 -11.78 6.21 27.11
C TRP A 668 -13.17 6.13 27.75
N ASP A 669 -13.28 5.49 28.92
CA ASP A 669 -14.52 5.41 29.66
C ASP A 669 -15.00 6.80 30.14
N GLU A 670 -14.10 7.74 30.45
CA GLU A 670 -14.42 9.14 30.75
C GLU A 670 -15.05 9.84 29.54
N VAL A 671 -14.39 9.74 28.37
CA VAL A 671 -14.89 10.39 27.13
C VAL A 671 -16.26 9.83 26.71
N LEU A 672 -16.46 8.53 26.80
CA LEU A 672 -17.78 7.93 26.53
C LEU A 672 -18.84 8.49 27.47
N ARG A 673 -18.55 8.58 28.77
CA ARG A 673 -19.47 9.11 29.78
C ARG A 673 -19.79 10.58 29.58
N ASP A 674 -18.78 11.39 29.25
CA ASP A 674 -18.94 12.81 28.94
C ASP A 674 -19.85 13.06 27.73
N ASN A 675 -19.85 12.08 26.79
CA ASN A 675 -20.75 12.05 25.64
C ASN A 675 -22.10 11.35 25.93
N GLY A 676 -22.42 11.05 27.20
CA GLY A 676 -23.68 10.40 27.58
C GLY A 676 -23.81 8.96 27.11
N ILE A 677 -22.69 8.25 26.90
CA ILE A 677 -22.63 6.85 26.50
C ILE A 677 -22.25 6.03 27.74
N ALA A 678 -23.18 5.27 28.28
CA ALA A 678 -23.02 4.61 29.58
C ALA A 678 -22.25 3.29 29.52
N ALA A 679 -22.25 2.60 28.36
CA ALA A 679 -21.52 1.35 28.16
C ALA A 679 -20.17 1.61 27.48
N ASN A 680 -19.28 0.61 27.50
CA ASN A 680 -17.94 0.71 26.91
C ASN A 680 -17.62 -0.49 26.00
N ASP A 681 -18.65 -1.09 25.41
CA ASP A 681 -18.57 -2.13 24.39
C ASP A 681 -18.24 -1.54 23.01
N VAL A 682 -18.08 -2.39 22.02
CA VAL A 682 -17.77 -1.96 20.64
C VAL A 682 -18.87 -1.07 20.06
N HIS A 683 -20.14 -1.32 20.39
CA HIS A 683 -21.28 -0.54 19.88
C HIS A 683 -21.29 0.88 20.47
N SER A 684 -20.84 1.02 21.71
CA SER A 684 -20.64 2.32 22.36
C SER A 684 -19.53 3.12 21.66
N ALA A 685 -18.43 2.46 21.28
CA ALA A 685 -17.36 3.08 20.52
C ALA A 685 -17.82 3.48 19.10
N ILE A 686 -18.59 2.62 18.42
CA ILE A 686 -19.20 2.94 17.13
C ILE A 686 -20.17 4.12 17.26
N ARG A 687 -20.98 4.18 18.31
CA ARG A 687 -21.89 5.30 18.58
C ARG A 687 -21.13 6.61 18.79
N PHE A 688 -20.04 6.59 19.53
CA PHE A 688 -19.18 7.74 19.71
C PHE A 688 -18.65 8.24 18.34
N LEU A 689 -18.06 7.37 17.53
CA LEU A 689 -17.58 7.75 16.20
C LEU A 689 -18.72 8.18 15.26
N SER A 690 -19.91 7.64 15.42
CA SER A 690 -21.09 8.04 14.65
C SER A 690 -21.50 9.49 14.90
N ARG A 691 -21.16 10.07 16.06
CA ARG A 691 -21.44 11.46 16.40
C ARG A 691 -20.41 12.45 15.85
N THR A 692 -19.24 11.97 15.44
CA THR A 692 -18.19 12.84 14.87
C THR A 692 -18.68 13.56 13.61
N ARG A 693 -18.07 14.71 13.31
CA ARG A 693 -18.38 15.48 12.10
C ARG A 693 -17.82 14.88 10.82
N SER A 694 -16.96 13.88 10.92
CA SER A 694 -16.33 13.24 9.78
C SER A 694 -17.36 12.58 8.86
N ARG A 695 -17.21 12.78 7.57
CA ARG A 695 -18.19 12.37 6.57
C ARG A 695 -18.21 10.86 6.33
N LEU A 696 -17.13 10.14 6.65
CA LEU A 696 -17.04 8.71 6.45
C LEU A 696 -16.62 7.99 7.73
N LEU A 697 -17.42 7.01 8.16
CA LEU A 697 -17.11 6.09 9.26
C LEU A 697 -16.88 4.71 8.68
N ALA A 698 -15.72 4.10 8.95
CA ALA A 698 -15.44 2.71 8.66
C ALA A 698 -15.56 1.87 9.93
N ILE A 699 -16.33 0.77 9.86
CA ILE A 699 -16.51 -0.19 10.94
C ILE A 699 -15.94 -1.52 10.44
N SER A 700 -14.95 -2.09 11.13
CA SER A 700 -14.40 -3.38 10.72
C SER A 700 -15.36 -4.53 11.08
N LEU A 701 -15.41 -5.54 10.22
CA LEU A 701 -16.21 -6.73 10.50
C LEU A 701 -15.66 -7.51 11.70
N GLU A 702 -14.34 -7.48 11.89
CA GLU A 702 -13.65 -8.04 13.05
C GLU A 702 -14.17 -7.43 14.35
N ASP A 703 -14.30 -6.10 14.40
CA ASP A 703 -14.86 -5.42 15.57
C ASP A 703 -16.33 -5.74 15.77
N LEU A 704 -17.13 -5.71 14.70
CA LEU A 704 -18.55 -6.03 14.78
C LEU A 704 -18.81 -7.45 15.32
N LEU A 705 -17.92 -8.40 15.01
CA LEU A 705 -17.99 -9.79 15.48
C LEU A 705 -17.16 -10.03 16.76
N GLU A 706 -16.65 -8.98 17.37
CA GLU A 706 -15.84 -9.01 18.60
C GLU A 706 -14.63 -9.97 18.53
N VAL A 707 -14.01 -10.08 17.36
CA VAL A 707 -12.80 -10.88 17.17
C VAL A 707 -11.66 -10.24 17.94
N VAL A 708 -10.96 -11.02 18.76
CA VAL A 708 -9.84 -10.52 19.59
C VAL A 708 -8.55 -10.40 18.79
N ASP A 709 -8.31 -11.36 17.92
CA ASP A 709 -7.06 -11.44 17.14
C ASP A 709 -7.07 -10.46 15.96
N GLN A 710 -6.00 -9.69 15.81
CA GLN A 710 -5.84 -8.76 14.68
C GLN A 710 -5.46 -9.49 13.38
N PRO A 711 -5.80 -8.93 12.20
CA PRO A 711 -5.50 -9.55 10.91
C PRO A 711 -4.00 -9.63 10.60
N ASN A 712 -3.24 -8.63 11.02
CA ASN A 712 -1.80 -8.53 10.79
C ASN A 712 -1.06 -7.97 12.00
N ILE A 713 0.14 -8.49 12.28
CA ILE A 713 1.10 -7.91 13.23
C ILE A 713 2.32 -7.46 12.46
N PRO A 714 2.52 -6.14 12.27
CA PRO A 714 3.69 -5.62 11.58
C PRO A 714 5.00 -6.15 12.14
N GLY A 715 5.93 -6.54 11.24
CA GLY A 715 7.22 -7.10 11.62
C GLY A 715 7.22 -8.61 11.84
N THR A 716 6.09 -9.30 11.67
CA THR A 716 5.99 -10.77 11.67
C THR A 716 5.70 -11.30 10.26
N ILE A 717 6.11 -12.54 9.99
CA ILE A 717 5.86 -13.24 8.71
C ILE A 717 5.07 -14.53 9.00
N ASP A 718 5.72 -15.54 9.59
CA ASP A 718 5.13 -16.84 9.91
C ASP A 718 4.77 -16.99 11.39
N GLU A 719 5.28 -16.11 12.24
CA GLU A 719 5.10 -16.15 13.70
C GLU A 719 3.66 -15.85 14.11
N HIS A 720 2.94 -15.09 13.31
CA HIS A 720 1.51 -14.82 13.43
C HIS A 720 0.80 -15.21 12.12
N PRO A 721 -0.46 -15.72 12.16
CA PRO A 721 -1.19 -16.08 10.96
C PRO A 721 -1.71 -14.84 10.19
N ASN A 722 -0.79 -13.95 9.83
CA ASN A 722 -1.06 -12.73 9.07
C ASN A 722 -1.87 -13.04 7.80
N TRP A 723 -2.89 -12.23 7.50
CA TRP A 723 -3.67 -12.28 6.26
C TRP A 723 -4.35 -13.63 5.97
N ARG A 724 -4.60 -14.44 7.02
CA ARG A 724 -5.14 -15.80 6.86
C ARG A 724 -6.37 -16.09 7.68
N ARG A 725 -6.67 -15.27 8.72
CA ARG A 725 -7.81 -15.54 9.59
C ARG A 725 -9.11 -15.44 8.84
N LYS A 726 -10.00 -16.41 9.07
CA LYS A 726 -11.36 -16.35 8.59
C LYS A 726 -12.29 -15.82 9.68
N MET A 727 -13.35 -15.16 9.24
CA MET A 727 -14.41 -14.71 10.16
C MET A 727 -15.04 -15.91 10.89
N PRO A 728 -15.40 -15.74 12.16
CA PRO A 728 -16.02 -16.82 12.95
C PRO A 728 -17.42 -17.19 12.46
N VAL A 729 -18.10 -16.28 11.76
CA VAL A 729 -19.49 -16.41 11.29
C VAL A 729 -19.52 -16.42 9.77
N ALA A 730 -20.35 -17.27 9.18
CA ALA A 730 -20.60 -17.25 7.74
C ALA A 730 -21.44 -16.02 7.35
N ILE A 731 -21.21 -15.49 6.15
CA ILE A 731 -21.87 -14.26 5.67
C ILE A 731 -23.40 -14.37 5.74
N GLU A 732 -23.94 -15.55 5.49
CA GLU A 732 -25.38 -15.83 5.54
C GLU A 732 -25.97 -15.72 6.96
N ASP A 733 -25.12 -15.81 7.99
CA ASP A 733 -25.54 -15.80 9.40
C ASP A 733 -25.24 -14.45 10.09
N ILE A 734 -24.46 -13.55 9.47
CA ILE A 734 -24.09 -12.25 10.07
C ILE A 734 -25.34 -11.46 10.49
N ALA A 735 -26.38 -11.43 9.63
CA ALA A 735 -27.62 -10.69 9.91
C ALA A 735 -28.36 -11.17 11.16
N ALA A 736 -28.13 -12.40 11.61
CA ALA A 736 -28.73 -12.99 12.79
C ALA A 736 -27.88 -12.81 14.07
N THR A 737 -26.71 -12.20 13.99
CA THR A 737 -25.88 -11.97 15.18
C THR A 737 -26.47 -10.86 16.06
N ALA A 738 -26.30 -11.00 17.37
CA ALA A 738 -26.83 -10.04 18.34
C ALA A 738 -26.29 -8.60 18.16
N GLY A 739 -25.10 -8.45 17.57
CA GLY A 739 -24.47 -7.15 17.29
C GLY A 739 -25.18 -6.31 16.23
N ILE A 740 -26.00 -6.89 15.36
CA ILE A 740 -26.60 -6.17 14.23
C ILE A 740 -27.63 -5.12 14.65
N ASP A 741 -28.49 -5.43 15.62
CA ASP A 741 -29.47 -4.44 16.09
C ASP A 741 -28.79 -3.31 16.90
N ALA A 742 -27.74 -3.66 17.64
CA ALA A 742 -26.91 -2.67 18.33
C ALA A 742 -26.17 -1.78 17.34
N LEU A 743 -25.65 -2.34 16.23
CA LEU A 743 -25.04 -1.59 15.12
C LEU A 743 -26.01 -0.60 14.50
N LYS A 744 -27.24 -1.03 14.15
CA LYS A 744 -28.28 -0.13 13.62
C LYS A 744 -28.58 1.01 14.58
N SER A 745 -28.68 0.73 15.89
CA SER A 745 -28.87 1.76 16.91
C SER A 745 -27.68 2.71 17.03
N ALA A 746 -26.45 2.19 16.98
CA ALA A 746 -25.24 2.99 17.08
C ALA A 746 -25.03 3.92 15.87
N THR A 747 -25.44 3.50 14.66
CA THR A 747 -25.31 4.26 13.42
C THR A 747 -26.53 5.13 13.10
N ALA A 748 -27.66 4.96 13.80
CA ALA A 748 -28.92 5.68 13.53
C ALA A 748 -28.79 7.21 13.61
N GLU A 749 -28.03 7.72 14.58
CA GLU A 749 -27.79 9.16 14.75
C GLU A 749 -27.02 9.78 13.57
N ARG A 750 -26.20 8.97 12.91
CA ARG A 750 -25.44 9.36 11.72
C ARG A 750 -26.34 9.51 10.49
N ILE A 751 -27.26 8.54 10.32
CA ILE A 751 -28.21 8.53 9.20
C ILE A 751 -29.25 9.62 9.33
N SER A 752 -29.76 9.90 10.54
CA SER A 752 -30.80 10.91 10.78
C SER A 752 -30.30 12.33 10.57
N ALA A 753 -29.05 12.64 10.90
CA ALA A 753 -28.44 13.94 10.69
C ALA A 753 -28.26 14.30 9.21
N ALA A 754 -28.14 13.28 8.33
CA ALA A 754 -28.03 13.48 6.88
C ALA A 754 -29.35 13.76 6.18
N ARG A 755 -30.51 13.60 6.86
CA ARG A 755 -31.86 13.80 6.30
C ARG A 755 -32.52 15.11 6.74
N VAL A 756 -31.85 15.92 7.58
CA VAL A 756 -32.25 17.25 7.98
C VAL A 756 -31.44 18.31 7.22
#